data_9a953d80dc9e28243944d1cff24cf9b3
#
_entry.id   9a953d80dc9e28243944d1cff24cf9b3
#
_cell.length_a   1.000
_cell.length_b   1.000
_cell.length_c   1.000
_cell.angle_alpha   90.00
_cell.angle_beta   90.00
_cell.angle_gamma   90.00
#
_symmetry.space_group_name_H-M   'P 1'
#
loop_
_entity.id
_entity.type
_entity.pdbx_description
1 polymer ?
#
loop_
_entity_poly.entity_id
_entity_poly.type
_entity_poly.pdbx_seq_one_letter_code
_entity_poly.pdbx_strand_id
1 'polypeptide(L)'
;MIDQATIDRIMDAAQIVDVVSEFVTLRRRGVNYIGLCPFHNEKTPSFSVSPSKGLCKCFSCGKGGNAVHFVMEHEQLSYYEALKWLAKKYGIEVKERELSYEEKQAQSVRESLFLVNDFANNYFQDILHNHPDGQAIGMSYFRQRGFRDDIIRKFQLGFSTEGRDALAQEAKKKGFNLDYLVKTGLCYTRDDGQLRDRFWGRVMFPVHTLSGKVVAFGGRVLKTDSKVAKYVNSPESDIYHKSRELYGIYFAKQAIVKQDKCFLVEGYTDVISMHQAGVENVVASSGTSLTSGQIRMIHRFTNNITVLYDGDMAGIKASIRGIDMLLEEGMNIKVMLLPDGDDPDSFARKHNATEFQEYIAAHEVDFIRFKTNLLMSDAANDPYKRATLITDIVKSISVIPEAIVRSEYIKECSQMLHVEERILVSEINKMKREEEEKRAKSQQKENAPTPLQGGESVHTGATAEYPDLPPIAAQDLPPMGVDDMPAPPPHIQQPLSHSSFSQPLSPLYAKERLIIQQLIRHGEKTIDNAEEEVQVAALIATEFEADGITFETPLFVQIFQEALQHLNDAGFIAERYFINHPNPEISKLAVDLAEEKYQLSKYHSKTQTVASEVDRLGEIIPHLLVDYKMSILELELKETLNQLRLPEVMNNPELSFNVMTRYKELMEVKQQMAKVLGDRVIGA
;
A
#
# COMPACT_ATOMS: atom_id res chain seq x y z
N MET A 1 -21.90 -10.26 -6.30
CA MET A 1 -21.03 -9.63 -7.34
C MET A 1 -21.91 -9.28 -8.53
N ILE A 2 -21.63 -8.17 -9.24
CA ILE A 2 -22.34 -7.81 -10.48
C ILE A 2 -21.95 -8.83 -11.56
N ASP A 3 -22.92 -9.31 -12.34
CA ASP A 3 -22.62 -10.23 -13.45
C ASP A 3 -21.85 -9.50 -14.57
N GLN A 4 -21.07 -10.26 -15.35
CA GLN A 4 -20.18 -9.69 -16.37
C GLN A 4 -20.96 -8.90 -17.43
N ALA A 5 -22.12 -9.40 -17.87
CA ALA A 5 -22.93 -8.71 -18.86
C ALA A 5 -23.45 -7.34 -18.37
N THR A 6 -23.72 -7.21 -17.05
CA THR A 6 -24.09 -5.94 -16.45
C THR A 6 -22.86 -5.02 -16.33
N ILE A 7 -21.67 -5.55 -15.99
CA ILE A 7 -20.41 -4.79 -15.99
C ILE A 7 -20.15 -4.23 -17.39
N ASP A 8 -20.25 -5.05 -18.43
CA ASP A 8 -20.00 -4.63 -19.81
C ASP A 8 -20.98 -3.52 -20.23
N ARG A 9 -22.26 -3.63 -19.88
CA ARG A 9 -23.26 -2.58 -20.12
C ARG A 9 -22.95 -1.27 -19.42
N ILE A 10 -22.44 -1.33 -18.19
CA ILE A 10 -22.03 -0.15 -17.43
C ILE A 10 -20.79 0.49 -18.10
N MET A 11 -19.81 -0.32 -18.49
CA MET A 11 -18.60 0.13 -19.15
C MET A 11 -18.87 0.77 -20.51
N ASP A 12 -19.77 0.20 -21.31
CA ASP A 12 -20.18 0.74 -22.60
C ASP A 12 -20.96 2.06 -22.48
N ALA A 13 -21.80 2.20 -21.45
CA ALA A 13 -22.55 3.42 -21.19
C ALA A 13 -21.68 4.54 -20.57
N ALA A 14 -20.69 4.19 -19.78
CA ALA A 14 -19.86 5.13 -19.04
C ALA A 14 -18.78 5.77 -19.92
N GLN A 15 -19.18 6.69 -20.79
CA GLN A 15 -18.24 7.44 -21.63
C GLN A 15 -17.30 8.28 -20.77
N ILE A 16 -15.98 8.06 -20.93
CA ILE A 16 -14.97 8.67 -20.06
C ILE A 16 -15.05 10.20 -20.03
N VAL A 17 -15.34 10.85 -21.16
CA VAL A 17 -15.46 12.31 -21.24
C VAL A 17 -16.65 12.80 -20.43
N ASP A 18 -17.80 12.12 -20.51
CA ASP A 18 -19.01 12.50 -19.77
C ASP A 18 -18.82 12.35 -18.26
N VAL A 19 -18.19 11.24 -17.86
CA VAL A 19 -17.88 10.98 -16.44
C VAL A 19 -16.92 12.01 -15.89
N VAL A 20 -15.81 12.26 -16.58
CA VAL A 20 -14.77 13.20 -16.10
C VAL A 20 -15.24 14.65 -16.14
N SER A 21 -16.07 15.03 -17.11
CA SER A 21 -16.57 16.42 -17.26
C SER A 21 -17.42 16.89 -16.08
N GLU A 22 -17.98 15.99 -15.27
CA GLU A 22 -18.70 16.36 -14.04
C GLU A 22 -17.78 16.91 -12.96
N PHE A 23 -16.51 16.54 -12.99
CA PHE A 23 -15.55 16.85 -11.95
C PHE A 23 -14.45 17.80 -12.42
N VAL A 24 -14.16 17.81 -13.74
CA VAL A 24 -13.04 18.52 -14.35
C VAL A 24 -13.51 19.33 -15.55
N THR A 25 -13.18 20.60 -15.59
CA THR A 25 -13.41 21.44 -16.79
C THR A 25 -12.45 21.00 -17.89
N LEU A 26 -12.99 20.34 -18.91
CA LEU A 26 -12.23 19.81 -20.04
C LEU A 26 -12.24 20.77 -21.24
N ARG A 27 -11.08 20.91 -21.91
CA ARG A 27 -10.92 21.64 -23.19
C ARG A 27 -10.42 20.69 -24.25
N ARG A 28 -11.00 20.76 -25.44
CA ARG A 28 -10.59 19.90 -26.57
C ARG A 28 -9.19 20.26 -27.06
N ARG A 29 -8.32 19.27 -27.21
CA ARG A 29 -6.96 19.38 -27.77
C ARG A 29 -6.74 18.25 -28.77
N GLY A 30 -6.96 18.54 -30.04
CA GLY A 30 -6.89 17.51 -31.09
C GLY A 30 -8.02 16.51 -30.98
N VAL A 31 -7.69 15.23 -30.87
CA VAL A 31 -8.61 14.09 -30.67
C VAL A 31 -8.95 13.86 -29.21
N ASN A 32 -8.15 14.38 -28.28
CA ASN A 32 -8.28 14.24 -26.85
C ASN A 32 -8.83 15.50 -26.18
N TYR A 33 -9.15 15.40 -24.89
CA TYR A 33 -9.47 16.52 -24.02
C TYR A 33 -8.38 16.70 -22.98
N ILE A 34 -8.20 17.93 -22.49
CA ILE A 34 -7.21 18.25 -21.45
C ILE A 34 -7.85 19.15 -20.40
N GLY A 35 -7.49 18.92 -19.14
CA GLY A 35 -7.94 19.71 -17.98
C GLY A 35 -6.89 19.77 -16.89
N LEU A 36 -7.21 20.49 -15.81
CA LEU A 36 -6.42 20.42 -14.58
C LEU A 36 -6.71 19.09 -13.86
N CYS A 37 -5.67 18.46 -13.36
CA CYS A 37 -5.81 17.17 -12.70
C CYS A 37 -6.63 17.28 -11.40
N PRO A 38 -7.64 16.44 -11.18
CA PRO A 38 -8.41 16.46 -9.94
C PRO A 38 -7.69 15.74 -8.79
N PHE A 39 -6.57 15.07 -9.06
CA PHE A 39 -5.84 14.24 -8.10
C PHE A 39 -4.62 14.92 -7.48
N HIS A 40 -4.16 16.05 -8.04
CA HIS A 40 -3.08 16.86 -7.49
C HIS A 40 -3.24 18.32 -7.89
N ASN A 41 -2.56 19.20 -7.18
CA ASN A 41 -2.64 20.65 -7.43
C ASN A 41 -1.66 21.05 -8.55
N GLU A 42 -2.19 21.61 -9.66
CA GLU A 42 -1.37 22.07 -10.78
C GLU A 42 -1.91 23.38 -11.37
N LYS A 43 -1.03 24.19 -11.94
CA LYS A 43 -1.40 25.44 -12.64
C LYS A 43 -1.54 25.24 -14.14
N THR A 44 -0.84 24.24 -14.68
CA THR A 44 -0.81 23.93 -16.12
C THR A 44 -1.52 22.60 -16.36
N PRO A 45 -2.53 22.53 -17.25
CA PRO A 45 -3.27 21.31 -17.49
C PRO A 45 -2.37 20.16 -17.96
N SER A 46 -2.31 19.06 -17.20
CA SER A 46 -1.58 17.83 -17.54
C SER A 46 -2.48 16.58 -17.58
N PHE A 47 -3.75 16.74 -17.26
CA PHE A 47 -4.72 15.64 -17.24
C PHE A 47 -5.35 15.49 -18.63
N SER A 48 -5.03 14.40 -19.31
CA SER A 48 -5.55 14.05 -20.63
C SER A 48 -6.69 13.05 -20.55
N VAL A 49 -7.71 13.22 -21.37
CA VAL A 49 -8.85 12.29 -21.51
C VAL A 49 -8.96 11.91 -22.97
N SER A 50 -8.87 10.62 -23.28
CA SER A 50 -8.92 10.05 -24.62
C SER A 50 -10.28 9.36 -24.84
N PRO A 51 -11.19 9.95 -25.63
CA PRO A 51 -12.49 9.35 -25.94
C PRO A 51 -12.36 8.04 -26.71
N SER A 52 -11.40 7.99 -27.67
CA SER A 52 -11.21 6.81 -28.53
C SER A 52 -10.70 5.57 -27.77
N LYS A 53 -9.87 5.82 -26.73
CA LYS A 53 -9.33 4.75 -25.88
C LYS A 53 -10.16 4.49 -24.62
N GLY A 54 -11.15 5.34 -24.31
CA GLY A 54 -11.99 5.23 -23.12
C GLY A 54 -11.25 5.44 -21.81
N LEU A 55 -10.15 6.20 -21.81
CA LEU A 55 -9.28 6.38 -20.63
C LEU A 55 -8.93 7.85 -20.37
N CYS A 56 -8.51 8.12 -19.14
CA CYS A 56 -7.89 9.37 -18.73
C CYS A 56 -6.54 9.09 -18.08
N LYS A 57 -5.60 10.06 -18.17
CA LYS A 57 -4.29 9.99 -17.52
C LYS A 57 -3.72 11.37 -17.25
N CYS A 58 -3.17 11.55 -16.07
CA CYS A 58 -2.36 12.71 -15.73
C CYS A 58 -0.89 12.41 -16.02
N PHE A 59 -0.27 13.19 -16.90
CA PHE A 59 1.15 13.02 -17.22
C PHE A 59 2.10 13.63 -16.19
N SER A 60 1.57 14.33 -15.19
CA SER A 60 2.35 14.90 -14.09
C SER A 60 2.42 13.95 -12.90
N CYS A 61 1.26 13.45 -12.39
CA CYS A 61 1.23 12.56 -11.23
C CYS A 61 1.06 11.08 -11.59
N GLY A 62 0.93 10.71 -12.87
CA GLY A 62 0.79 9.33 -13.34
C GLY A 62 -0.58 8.69 -13.10
N LYS A 63 -1.50 9.31 -12.32
CA LYS A 63 -2.84 8.76 -12.06
C LYS A 63 -3.69 8.75 -13.33
N GLY A 64 -4.42 7.66 -13.53
CA GLY A 64 -5.30 7.50 -14.68
C GLY A 64 -6.03 6.16 -14.66
N GLY A 65 -6.87 5.93 -15.66
CA GLY A 65 -7.67 4.71 -15.80
C GLY A 65 -8.89 4.92 -16.69
N ASN A 66 -9.76 3.93 -16.72
CA ASN A 66 -11.08 4.03 -17.37
C ASN A 66 -12.08 4.79 -16.47
N ALA A 67 -13.34 4.90 -16.91
CA ALA A 67 -14.39 5.61 -16.16
C ALA A 67 -14.62 5.07 -14.75
N VAL A 68 -14.54 3.74 -14.56
CA VAL A 68 -14.69 3.12 -13.23
C VAL A 68 -13.51 3.48 -12.34
N HIS A 69 -12.29 3.36 -12.85
CA HIS A 69 -11.07 3.71 -12.09
C HIS A 69 -11.02 5.21 -11.76
N PHE A 70 -11.47 6.07 -12.65
CA PHE A 70 -11.59 7.49 -12.36
C PHE A 70 -12.54 7.75 -11.19
N VAL A 71 -13.73 7.13 -11.19
CA VAL A 71 -14.70 7.25 -10.09
C VAL A 71 -14.16 6.63 -8.80
N MET A 72 -13.48 5.48 -8.88
CA MET A 72 -12.82 4.87 -7.71
C MET A 72 -11.82 5.82 -7.06
N GLU A 73 -10.95 6.45 -7.85
CA GLU A 73 -9.91 7.35 -7.36
C GLU A 73 -10.48 8.70 -6.90
N HIS A 74 -11.46 9.25 -7.60
CA HIS A 74 -12.04 10.55 -7.29
C HIS A 74 -12.96 10.48 -6.07
N GLU A 75 -13.91 9.54 -6.07
CA GLU A 75 -14.90 9.38 -4.98
C GLU A 75 -14.41 8.45 -3.85
N GLN A 76 -13.21 7.87 -4.00
CA GLN A 76 -12.62 6.95 -3.03
C GLN A 76 -13.51 5.72 -2.76
N LEU A 77 -14.04 5.17 -3.83
CA LEU A 77 -14.93 4.01 -3.82
C LEU A 77 -14.15 2.73 -4.17
N SER A 78 -14.66 1.59 -3.69
CA SER A 78 -14.22 0.29 -4.20
C SER A 78 -14.70 0.10 -5.66
N TYR A 79 -14.09 -0.84 -6.38
CA TYR A 79 -14.49 -1.16 -7.76
C TYR A 79 -15.99 -1.45 -7.89
N TYR A 80 -16.52 -2.23 -6.96
CA TYR A 80 -17.95 -2.58 -6.92
C TYR A 80 -18.85 -1.37 -6.63
N GLU A 81 -18.46 -0.51 -5.70
CA GLU A 81 -19.20 0.71 -5.38
C GLU A 81 -19.16 1.72 -6.54
N ALA A 82 -18.04 1.83 -7.24
CA ALA A 82 -17.89 2.67 -8.43
C ALA A 82 -18.78 2.16 -9.59
N LEU A 83 -18.85 0.84 -9.81
CA LEU A 83 -19.79 0.26 -10.76
C LEU A 83 -21.24 0.56 -10.40
N LYS A 84 -21.65 0.42 -9.14
CA LYS A 84 -22.99 0.79 -8.68
C LYS A 84 -23.29 2.29 -8.86
N TRP A 85 -22.30 3.13 -8.61
CA TRP A 85 -22.41 4.58 -8.82
C TRP A 85 -22.67 4.91 -10.28
N LEU A 86 -21.88 4.32 -11.19
CA LEU A 86 -22.06 4.48 -12.64
C LEU A 86 -23.40 3.88 -13.12
N ALA A 87 -23.76 2.69 -12.64
CA ALA A 87 -25.05 2.08 -12.97
C ALA A 87 -26.23 2.96 -12.60
N LYS A 88 -26.20 3.56 -11.39
CA LYS A 88 -27.22 4.52 -10.94
C LYS A 88 -27.26 5.76 -11.83
N LYS A 89 -26.09 6.29 -12.22
CA LYS A 89 -25.99 7.46 -13.09
C LYS A 89 -26.61 7.22 -14.46
N TYR A 90 -26.37 6.07 -15.06
CA TYR A 90 -26.85 5.72 -16.42
C TYR A 90 -28.17 4.94 -16.40
N GLY A 91 -28.83 4.78 -15.26
CA GLY A 91 -30.11 4.09 -15.14
C GLY A 91 -30.04 2.61 -15.49
N ILE A 92 -28.86 1.97 -15.28
CA ILE A 92 -28.67 0.54 -15.55
C ILE A 92 -29.06 -0.26 -14.32
N GLU A 93 -30.00 -1.18 -14.47
CA GLU A 93 -30.35 -2.12 -13.42
C GLU A 93 -29.20 -3.11 -13.22
N VAL A 94 -28.70 -3.19 -11.97
CA VAL A 94 -27.60 -4.08 -11.60
C VAL A 94 -28.15 -5.47 -11.32
N LYS A 95 -27.90 -6.43 -12.21
CA LYS A 95 -28.13 -7.84 -11.95
C LYS A 95 -26.94 -8.40 -11.17
N GLU A 96 -27.18 -8.84 -9.96
CA GLU A 96 -26.16 -9.47 -9.14
C GLU A 96 -26.05 -10.96 -9.51
N ARG A 97 -24.82 -11.45 -9.73
CA ARG A 97 -24.56 -12.87 -9.90
C ARG A 97 -25.08 -13.60 -8.67
N GLU A 98 -25.78 -14.71 -8.87
CA GLU A 98 -26.13 -15.58 -7.76
C GLU A 98 -24.86 -16.10 -7.08
N LEU A 99 -24.62 -15.60 -5.87
CA LEU A 99 -23.55 -16.08 -5.00
C LEU A 99 -23.85 -17.49 -4.53
N SER A 100 -22.84 -18.30 -4.26
CA SER A 100 -23.03 -19.58 -3.56
C SER A 100 -23.71 -19.36 -2.20
N TYR A 101 -24.31 -20.40 -1.65
CA TYR A 101 -24.97 -20.30 -0.32
C TYR A 101 -23.98 -19.80 0.75
N GLU A 102 -22.76 -20.28 0.73
CA GLU A 102 -21.70 -19.90 1.68
C GLU A 102 -21.27 -18.45 1.48
N GLU A 103 -21.08 -17.98 0.23
CA GLU A 103 -20.76 -16.58 -0.09
C GLU A 103 -21.89 -15.64 0.32
N LYS A 104 -23.16 -16.01 0.05
CA LYS A 104 -24.34 -15.24 0.51
C LYS A 104 -24.39 -15.13 2.02
N GLN A 105 -24.09 -16.23 2.73
CA GLN A 105 -24.06 -16.25 4.17
C GLN A 105 -22.93 -15.40 4.76
N ALA A 106 -21.71 -15.49 4.19
CA ALA A 106 -20.57 -14.66 4.61
C ALA A 106 -20.82 -13.17 4.35
N GLN A 107 -21.38 -12.82 3.19
CA GLN A 107 -21.76 -11.44 2.86
C GLN A 107 -22.84 -10.92 3.81
N SER A 108 -23.88 -11.72 4.08
CA SER A 108 -24.96 -11.38 5.01
C SER A 108 -24.45 -11.17 6.44
N VAL A 109 -23.49 -12.01 6.90
CA VAL A 109 -22.83 -11.82 8.20
C VAL A 109 -22.05 -10.52 8.21
N ARG A 110 -21.23 -10.24 7.20
CA ARG A 110 -20.44 -9.02 7.10
C ARG A 110 -21.32 -7.75 7.09
N GLU A 111 -22.41 -7.77 6.32
CA GLU A 111 -23.38 -6.66 6.29
C GLU A 111 -24.04 -6.49 7.67
N SER A 112 -24.37 -7.58 8.35
CA SER A 112 -24.92 -7.55 9.71
C SER A 112 -23.95 -6.94 10.72
N LEU A 113 -22.64 -7.19 10.59
CA LEU A 113 -21.61 -6.59 11.46
C LEU A 113 -21.54 -5.06 11.24
N PHE A 114 -21.64 -4.57 9.98
CA PHE A 114 -21.74 -3.14 9.73
C PHE A 114 -23.00 -2.51 10.30
N LEU A 115 -24.15 -3.17 10.15
CA LEU A 115 -25.43 -2.69 10.71
C LEU A 115 -25.39 -2.58 12.24
N VAL A 116 -24.75 -3.54 12.90
CA VAL A 116 -24.58 -3.51 14.37
C VAL A 116 -23.66 -2.37 14.81
N ASN A 117 -22.57 -2.13 14.08
CA ASN A 117 -21.70 -0.97 14.38
C ASN A 117 -22.38 0.36 14.12
N ASP A 118 -23.15 0.48 13.04
CA ASP A 118 -23.94 1.69 12.74
C ASP A 118 -25.00 1.93 13.82
N PHE A 119 -25.72 0.87 14.24
CA PHE A 119 -26.63 0.95 15.36
C PHE A 119 -25.93 1.43 16.63
N ALA A 120 -24.78 0.87 16.98
CA ALA A 120 -24.02 1.26 18.18
C ALA A 120 -23.55 2.73 18.08
N ASN A 121 -23.09 3.15 16.91
CA ASN A 121 -22.68 4.53 16.66
C ASN A 121 -23.84 5.52 16.87
N ASN A 122 -24.99 5.21 16.31
CA ASN A 122 -26.20 6.02 16.50
C ASN A 122 -26.65 6.05 17.96
N TYR A 123 -26.58 4.91 18.65
CA TYR A 123 -26.87 4.80 20.07
C TYR A 123 -25.96 5.67 20.93
N PHE A 124 -24.65 5.61 20.73
CA PHE A 124 -23.70 6.43 21.50
C PHE A 124 -23.85 7.94 21.22
N GLN A 125 -24.19 8.33 19.99
CA GLN A 125 -24.51 9.71 19.65
C GLN A 125 -25.80 10.17 20.32
N ASP A 126 -26.86 9.34 20.29
CA ASP A 126 -28.13 9.64 20.95
C ASP A 126 -27.94 9.83 22.46
N ILE A 127 -27.20 8.92 23.11
CA ILE A 127 -26.83 9.08 24.52
C ILE A 127 -26.07 10.38 24.77
N LEU A 128 -25.09 10.73 23.94
CA LEU A 128 -24.33 11.99 24.10
C LEU A 128 -25.23 13.24 24.02
N HIS A 129 -26.14 13.25 23.05
CA HIS A 129 -26.94 14.44 22.75
C HIS A 129 -28.27 14.56 23.55
N ASN A 130 -28.86 13.42 23.91
CA ASN A 130 -30.24 13.40 24.44
C ASN A 130 -30.37 12.83 25.86
N HIS A 131 -29.37 12.04 26.34
CA HIS A 131 -29.40 11.45 27.68
C HIS A 131 -28.80 12.42 28.72
N PRO A 132 -29.38 12.56 29.95
CA PRO A 132 -28.85 13.45 30.99
C PRO A 132 -27.36 13.24 31.30
N ASP A 133 -26.90 11.99 31.46
CA ASP A 133 -25.48 11.68 31.70
C ASP A 133 -24.61 12.04 30.49
N GLY A 134 -25.13 11.86 29.29
CA GLY A 134 -24.44 12.24 28.06
C GLY A 134 -24.18 13.74 27.99
N GLN A 135 -25.19 14.54 28.32
CA GLN A 135 -25.10 16.00 28.38
C GLN A 135 -24.17 16.45 29.52
N ALA A 136 -24.39 15.94 30.72
CA ALA A 136 -23.67 16.39 31.91
C ALA A 136 -22.21 15.94 31.94
N ILE A 137 -21.88 14.76 31.41
CA ILE A 137 -20.56 14.15 31.50
C ILE A 137 -19.85 14.16 30.15
N GLY A 138 -20.43 13.50 29.13
CA GLY A 138 -19.81 13.31 27.83
C GLY A 138 -19.63 14.63 27.04
N MET A 139 -20.72 15.39 26.93
CA MET A 139 -20.71 16.67 26.21
C MET A 139 -19.84 17.71 26.94
N SER A 140 -19.92 17.76 28.30
CA SER A 140 -19.05 18.63 29.11
C SER A 140 -17.56 18.30 28.87
N TYR A 141 -17.18 17.03 28.78
CA TYR A 141 -15.81 16.65 28.47
C TYR A 141 -15.33 17.19 27.11
N PHE A 142 -16.16 17.03 26.06
CA PHE A 142 -15.78 17.51 24.73
C PHE A 142 -15.70 19.04 24.67
N ARG A 143 -16.65 19.75 25.32
CA ARG A 143 -16.63 21.21 25.40
C ARG A 143 -15.49 21.76 26.25
N GLN A 144 -15.11 21.08 27.35
CA GLN A 144 -13.92 21.44 28.15
C GLN A 144 -12.63 21.27 27.35
N ARG A 145 -12.61 20.35 26.38
CA ARG A 145 -11.51 20.21 25.42
C ARG A 145 -11.56 21.24 24.28
N GLY A 146 -12.54 22.11 24.25
CA GLY A 146 -12.68 23.14 23.24
C GLY A 146 -13.29 22.66 21.92
N PHE A 147 -13.87 21.43 21.87
CA PHE A 147 -14.51 20.95 20.66
C PHE A 147 -15.85 21.63 20.44
N ARG A 148 -16.05 22.15 19.20
CA ARG A 148 -17.31 22.75 18.79
C ARG A 148 -18.36 21.70 18.49
N ASP A 149 -19.63 22.06 18.63
CA ASP A 149 -20.77 21.15 18.44
C ASP A 149 -20.84 20.62 16.98
N ASP A 150 -20.42 21.42 15.97
CA ASP A 150 -20.35 21.01 14.58
C ASP A 150 -19.28 19.94 14.36
N ILE A 151 -18.14 20.03 15.03
CA ILE A 151 -17.05 19.04 14.98
C ILE A 151 -17.43 17.75 15.72
N ILE A 152 -18.07 17.87 16.89
CA ILE A 152 -18.59 16.70 17.64
C ILE A 152 -19.54 15.88 16.74
N ARG A 153 -20.44 16.55 16.01
CA ARG A 153 -21.36 15.91 15.07
C ARG A 153 -20.64 15.36 13.83
N LYS A 154 -19.70 16.14 13.25
CA LYS A 154 -18.93 15.71 12.06
C LYS A 154 -18.17 14.41 12.32
N PHE A 155 -17.51 14.29 13.47
CA PHE A 155 -16.77 13.10 13.86
C PHE A 155 -17.64 12.03 14.50
N GLN A 156 -18.96 12.26 14.63
CA GLN A 156 -19.94 11.32 15.19
C GLN A 156 -19.57 10.86 16.61
N LEU A 157 -19.03 11.78 17.41
CA LEU A 157 -18.59 11.46 18.77
C LEU A 157 -19.79 11.05 19.63
N GLY A 158 -19.55 10.15 20.57
CA GLY A 158 -20.61 9.56 21.38
C GLY A 158 -20.25 9.44 22.86
N PHE A 159 -21.20 8.92 23.62
CA PHE A 159 -21.00 8.58 25.03
C PHE A 159 -21.68 7.25 25.37
N SER A 160 -21.02 6.43 26.15
CA SER A 160 -21.59 5.21 26.73
C SER A 160 -21.77 5.41 28.23
N THR A 161 -22.96 5.16 28.73
CA THR A 161 -23.30 5.29 30.15
C THR A 161 -22.54 4.28 31.03
N GLU A 162 -22.64 4.42 32.35
CA GLU A 162 -22.00 3.49 33.31
C GLU A 162 -22.71 2.11 33.40
N GLY A 163 -23.86 1.98 32.75
CA GLY A 163 -24.55 0.69 32.64
C GLY A 163 -23.70 -0.33 31.90
N ARG A 164 -23.45 -1.47 32.54
CA ARG A 164 -22.51 -2.48 31.99
C ARG A 164 -23.08 -3.34 30.87
N ASP A 165 -24.36 -3.19 30.55
CA ASP A 165 -25.12 -3.95 29.56
C ASP A 165 -26.18 -3.12 28.84
N ALA A 166 -26.07 -1.79 28.95
CA ALA A 166 -27.06 -0.85 28.41
C ALA A 166 -27.18 -0.94 26.86
N LEU A 167 -26.06 -1.00 26.13
CA LEU A 167 -26.05 -1.22 24.70
C LEU A 167 -26.62 -2.58 24.34
N ALA A 168 -26.21 -3.65 25.04
CA ALA A 168 -26.67 -5.00 24.78
C ALA A 168 -28.21 -5.14 24.99
N GLN A 169 -28.75 -4.51 26.02
CA GLN A 169 -30.20 -4.48 26.28
C GLN A 169 -30.96 -3.73 25.19
N GLU A 170 -30.49 -2.55 24.79
CA GLU A 170 -31.13 -1.78 23.71
C GLU A 170 -31.03 -2.50 22.36
N ALA A 171 -29.90 -3.15 22.05
CA ALA A 171 -29.76 -3.99 20.87
C ALA A 171 -30.77 -5.14 20.86
N LYS A 172 -30.91 -5.83 21.99
CA LYS A 172 -31.91 -6.90 22.16
C LYS A 172 -33.33 -6.41 21.95
N LYS A 173 -33.66 -5.26 22.54
CA LYS A 173 -34.99 -4.62 22.43
C LYS A 173 -35.31 -4.27 20.95
N LYS A 174 -34.30 -3.87 20.16
CA LYS A 174 -34.42 -3.58 18.72
C LYS A 174 -34.30 -4.78 17.83
N GLY A 175 -34.16 -5.99 18.37
CA GLY A 175 -34.15 -7.24 17.63
C GLY A 175 -32.82 -7.61 16.97
N PHE A 176 -31.71 -6.97 17.37
CA PHE A 176 -30.38 -7.35 16.87
C PHE A 176 -29.93 -8.69 17.45
N ASN A 177 -29.24 -9.49 16.64
CA ASN A 177 -28.58 -10.69 17.13
C ASN A 177 -27.36 -10.30 17.98
N LEU A 178 -27.37 -10.72 19.24
CA LEU A 178 -26.33 -10.37 20.22
C LEU A 178 -24.95 -10.96 19.90
N ASP A 179 -24.89 -12.06 19.15
CA ASP A 179 -23.62 -12.63 18.69
C ASP A 179 -22.81 -11.68 17.82
N TYR A 180 -23.48 -10.80 17.07
CA TYR A 180 -22.80 -9.80 16.26
C TYR A 180 -22.18 -8.68 17.09
N LEU A 181 -22.74 -8.35 18.28
CA LEU A 181 -22.10 -7.42 19.22
C LEU A 181 -20.82 -8.02 19.81
N VAL A 182 -20.78 -9.34 20.00
CA VAL A 182 -19.55 -10.02 20.45
C VAL A 182 -18.53 -10.09 19.32
N LYS A 183 -18.93 -10.45 18.10
CA LYS A 183 -18.05 -10.51 16.93
C LYS A 183 -17.42 -9.16 16.54
N THR A 184 -18.14 -8.05 16.75
CA THR A 184 -17.60 -6.69 16.54
C THR A 184 -16.82 -6.16 17.74
N GLY A 185 -16.81 -6.90 18.87
CA GLY A 185 -16.18 -6.50 20.11
C GLY A 185 -16.85 -5.33 20.84
N LEU A 186 -18.09 -4.99 20.49
CA LEU A 186 -18.91 -4.05 21.26
C LEU A 186 -19.26 -4.59 22.65
N CYS A 187 -19.48 -5.89 22.72
CA CYS A 187 -19.74 -6.63 23.96
C CYS A 187 -18.77 -7.81 24.10
N TYR A 188 -18.74 -8.37 25.28
CA TYR A 188 -18.03 -9.64 25.58
C TYR A 188 -18.88 -10.49 26.53
N THR A 189 -18.73 -11.79 26.42
CA THR A 189 -19.43 -12.77 27.31
C THR A 189 -18.52 -13.09 28.50
N ARG A 190 -19.05 -13.00 29.70
CA ARG A 190 -18.37 -13.43 30.92
C ARG A 190 -18.52 -14.95 31.15
N ASP A 191 -17.75 -15.48 32.10
CA ASP A 191 -17.79 -16.91 32.48
C ASP A 191 -19.16 -17.36 32.95
N ASP A 192 -19.97 -16.43 33.51
CA ASP A 192 -21.36 -16.65 33.93
C ASP A 192 -22.38 -16.64 32.77
N GLY A 193 -21.91 -16.50 31.53
CA GLY A 193 -22.74 -16.42 30.32
C GLY A 193 -23.41 -15.04 30.10
N GLN A 194 -23.21 -14.06 30.99
CA GLN A 194 -23.81 -12.75 30.85
C GLN A 194 -23.03 -11.89 29.84
N LEU A 195 -23.76 -11.20 28.98
CA LEU A 195 -23.19 -10.23 28.03
C LEU A 195 -22.91 -8.91 28.76
N ARG A 196 -21.74 -8.31 28.47
CA ARG A 196 -21.32 -7.03 29.04
C ARG A 196 -20.81 -6.09 27.92
N ASP A 197 -21.14 -4.80 28.04
CA ASP A 197 -20.66 -3.76 27.15
C ASP A 197 -19.18 -3.51 27.40
N ARG A 198 -18.38 -3.43 26.34
CA ARG A 198 -16.94 -3.17 26.44
C ARG A 198 -16.63 -1.72 26.81
N PHE A 199 -17.46 -0.77 26.37
CA PHE A 199 -17.16 0.65 26.41
C PHE A 199 -17.93 1.42 27.51
N TRP A 200 -18.47 0.73 28.52
CA TRP A 200 -19.23 1.38 29.60
C TRP A 200 -18.48 2.55 30.26
N GLY A 201 -19.15 3.65 30.54
CA GLY A 201 -18.61 4.84 31.22
C GLY A 201 -17.56 5.61 30.42
N ARG A 202 -17.63 5.61 29.06
CA ARG A 202 -16.61 6.21 28.19
C ARG A 202 -17.20 7.18 27.17
N VAL A 203 -16.39 8.19 26.80
CA VAL A 203 -16.61 8.95 25.56
C VAL A 203 -16.10 8.11 24.41
N MET A 204 -16.83 8.18 23.26
CA MET A 204 -16.67 7.27 22.13
C MET A 204 -16.15 8.00 20.90
N PHE A 205 -15.19 7.37 20.22
CA PHE A 205 -14.56 7.80 18.99
C PHE A 205 -14.77 6.73 17.93
N PRO A 206 -15.71 6.89 16.99
CA PRO A 206 -15.93 5.90 15.93
C PRO A 206 -14.80 5.91 14.91
N VAL A 207 -14.35 4.73 14.52
CA VAL A 207 -13.33 4.53 13.46
C VAL A 207 -14.06 4.22 12.16
N HIS A 208 -13.75 5.01 11.12
CA HIS A 208 -14.40 4.93 9.82
C HIS A 208 -13.49 4.30 8.77
N THR A 209 -14.05 3.47 7.90
CA THR A 209 -13.39 3.08 6.64
C THR A 209 -13.20 4.29 5.72
N LEU A 210 -12.47 4.11 4.63
CA LEU A 210 -12.37 5.12 3.55
C LEU A 210 -13.73 5.52 2.98
N SER A 211 -14.72 4.62 2.94
CA SER A 211 -16.09 4.87 2.47
C SER A 211 -17.01 5.49 3.54
N GLY A 212 -16.53 5.71 4.76
CA GLY A 212 -17.29 6.33 5.84
C GLY A 212 -18.15 5.37 6.67
N LYS A 213 -18.03 4.05 6.49
CA LYS A 213 -18.71 3.06 7.35
C LYS A 213 -17.97 2.91 8.67
N VAL A 214 -18.68 2.85 9.77
CA VAL A 214 -18.10 2.64 11.10
C VAL A 214 -17.72 1.16 11.28
N VAL A 215 -16.45 0.89 11.56
CA VAL A 215 -15.90 -0.47 11.71
C VAL A 215 -15.46 -0.79 13.12
N ALA A 216 -15.15 0.22 13.92
CA ALA A 216 -14.63 0.05 15.28
C ALA A 216 -14.86 1.30 16.11
N PHE A 217 -14.51 1.23 17.39
CA PHE A 217 -14.59 2.33 18.33
C PHE A 217 -13.34 2.41 19.20
N GLY A 218 -12.93 3.63 19.54
CA GLY A 218 -12.09 3.94 20.67
C GLY A 218 -12.96 4.49 21.81
N GLY A 219 -12.68 4.10 23.04
CA GLY A 219 -13.40 4.58 24.21
C GLY A 219 -12.46 5.11 25.29
N ARG A 220 -12.58 6.38 25.69
CA ARG A 220 -11.80 6.98 26.77
C ARG A 220 -12.62 7.09 28.06
N VAL A 221 -12.09 6.54 29.15
CA VAL A 221 -12.69 6.70 30.49
C VAL A 221 -12.44 8.12 31.00
N LEU A 222 -13.45 8.70 31.68
CA LEU A 222 -13.35 10.05 32.23
C LEU A 222 -12.98 10.05 33.73
N LYS A 223 -13.26 8.97 34.44
CA LYS A 223 -12.88 8.80 35.84
C LYS A 223 -11.40 8.46 35.98
N THR A 224 -10.71 9.14 36.88
CA THR A 224 -9.31 8.88 37.21
C THR A 224 -9.23 7.72 38.20
N ASP A 225 -9.48 6.49 37.73
CA ASP A 225 -9.25 5.28 38.50
C ASP A 225 -8.01 4.58 37.94
N SER A 226 -6.98 4.41 38.77
CA SER A 226 -5.70 3.78 38.38
C SER A 226 -5.80 2.33 37.93
N LYS A 227 -6.93 1.66 38.20
CA LYS A 227 -7.19 0.26 37.85
C LYS A 227 -7.82 0.06 36.46
N VAL A 228 -8.24 1.12 35.80
CA VAL A 228 -8.95 1.05 34.51
C VAL A 228 -8.12 1.70 33.41
N ALA A 229 -7.92 0.99 32.30
CA ALA A 229 -7.18 1.54 31.14
C ALA A 229 -7.84 2.83 30.64
N LYS A 230 -7.04 3.89 30.48
CA LYS A 230 -7.48 5.23 30.01
C LYS A 230 -8.21 5.13 28.67
N TYR A 231 -7.66 4.37 27.72
CA TYR A 231 -8.25 4.10 26.42
C TYR A 231 -8.48 2.59 26.25
N VAL A 232 -9.59 2.23 25.63
CA VAL A 232 -9.92 0.88 25.15
C VAL A 232 -10.34 0.99 23.70
N ASN A 233 -9.79 0.14 22.84
CA ASN A 233 -10.15 0.06 21.44
C ASN A 233 -10.93 -1.24 21.17
N SER A 234 -11.71 -1.27 20.08
CA SER A 234 -12.29 -2.51 19.56
C SER A 234 -11.20 -3.54 19.28
N PRO A 235 -11.43 -4.82 19.53
CA PRO A 235 -10.56 -5.90 19.09
C PRO A 235 -10.61 -6.06 17.56
N GLU A 236 -9.74 -6.90 17.01
CA GLU A 236 -9.82 -7.35 15.61
C GLU A 236 -11.17 -8.03 15.36
N SER A 237 -11.72 -7.86 14.15
CA SER A 237 -12.95 -8.49 13.71
C SER A 237 -12.97 -8.68 12.19
N ASP A 238 -13.98 -9.38 11.66
CA ASP A 238 -14.13 -9.62 10.22
C ASP A 238 -14.26 -8.32 9.39
N ILE A 239 -14.59 -7.19 10.03
CA ILE A 239 -14.73 -5.88 9.40
C ILE A 239 -13.71 -4.83 9.86
N TYR A 240 -12.89 -5.14 10.87
CA TYR A 240 -11.91 -4.22 11.44
C TYR A 240 -10.54 -4.88 11.60
N HIS A 241 -9.56 -4.33 10.94
CA HIS A 241 -8.15 -4.70 11.09
C HIS A 241 -7.36 -3.46 11.53
N LYS A 242 -6.98 -3.42 12.81
CA LYS A 242 -6.27 -2.28 13.41
C LYS A 242 -4.99 -1.91 12.65
N SER A 243 -4.32 -2.89 12.08
CA SER A 243 -3.12 -2.72 11.28
C SER A 243 -3.36 -2.09 9.89
N ARG A 244 -4.62 -1.91 9.48
CA ARG A 244 -4.99 -1.39 8.15
C ARG A 244 -5.89 -0.17 8.21
N GLU A 245 -6.30 0.28 9.40
CA GLU A 245 -7.20 1.42 9.57
C GLU A 245 -6.46 2.60 10.22
N LEU A 246 -6.83 3.81 9.80
CA LEU A 246 -6.33 5.06 10.35
C LEU A 246 -7.51 5.90 10.81
N TYR A 247 -7.45 6.40 12.03
CA TYR A 247 -8.46 7.33 12.52
C TYR A 247 -8.40 8.66 11.78
N GLY A 248 -9.56 9.17 11.39
CA GLY A 248 -9.67 10.44 10.67
C GLY A 248 -9.54 10.34 9.15
N ILE A 249 -9.08 9.20 8.59
CA ILE A 249 -8.80 9.06 7.15
C ILE A 249 -10.01 9.39 6.25
N TYR A 250 -11.22 9.03 6.68
CA TYR A 250 -12.45 9.35 5.96
C TYR A 250 -12.62 10.87 5.75
N PHE A 251 -12.35 11.64 6.79
CA PHE A 251 -12.47 13.10 6.77
C PHE A 251 -11.27 13.78 6.10
N ALA A 252 -10.09 13.15 6.18
CA ALA A 252 -8.83 13.72 5.75
C ALA A 252 -8.50 13.48 4.26
N LYS A 253 -9.03 12.40 3.65
CA LYS A 253 -8.61 11.92 2.32
C LYS A 253 -8.62 13.00 1.22
N GLN A 254 -9.66 13.84 1.15
CA GLN A 254 -9.76 14.90 0.15
C GLN A 254 -8.74 16.01 0.41
N ALA A 255 -8.56 16.40 1.68
CA ALA A 255 -7.57 17.40 2.07
C ALA A 255 -6.13 16.89 1.84
N ILE A 256 -5.85 15.61 2.09
CA ILE A 256 -4.56 14.98 1.80
C ILE A 256 -4.23 15.08 0.31
N VAL A 257 -5.18 14.69 -0.56
CA VAL A 257 -4.99 14.77 -2.02
C VAL A 257 -4.82 16.22 -2.49
N LYS A 258 -5.66 17.13 -1.99
CA LYS A 258 -5.64 18.56 -2.38
C LYS A 258 -4.34 19.26 -2.00
N GLN A 259 -3.79 18.92 -0.82
CA GLN A 259 -2.57 19.55 -0.29
C GLN A 259 -1.31 18.75 -0.62
N ASP A 260 -1.46 17.55 -1.22
CA ASP A 260 -0.39 16.58 -1.46
C ASP A 260 0.47 16.33 -0.20
N LYS A 261 -0.20 16.19 0.96
CA LYS A 261 0.45 16.09 2.27
C LYS A 261 -0.48 15.45 3.30
N CYS A 262 0.07 14.57 4.13
CA CYS A 262 -0.61 13.96 5.27
C CYS A 262 0.11 14.28 6.56
N PHE A 263 -0.63 14.68 7.59
CA PHE A 263 -0.14 14.76 8.96
C PHE A 263 -0.47 13.48 9.72
N LEU A 264 0.52 12.91 10.40
CA LEU A 264 0.36 11.74 11.25
C LEU A 264 0.55 12.14 12.71
N VAL A 265 -0.45 11.84 13.53
CA VAL A 265 -0.46 12.06 14.98
C VAL A 265 -0.76 10.77 15.73
N GLU A 266 -0.71 10.77 17.06
CA GLU A 266 -0.86 9.56 17.85
C GLU A 266 -2.34 9.25 18.21
N GLY A 267 -3.13 10.26 18.60
CA GLY A 267 -4.41 10.06 19.25
C GLY A 267 -5.64 10.61 18.51
N TYR A 268 -6.80 10.20 19.00
CA TYR A 268 -8.10 10.61 18.48
C TYR A 268 -8.33 12.13 18.64
N THR A 269 -7.99 12.66 19.82
CA THR A 269 -8.19 14.06 20.16
C THR A 269 -7.31 14.98 19.33
N ASP A 270 -6.10 14.54 18.99
CA ASP A 270 -5.14 15.30 18.18
C ASP A 270 -5.70 15.52 16.77
N VAL A 271 -6.24 14.45 16.16
CA VAL A 271 -6.90 14.53 14.84
C VAL A 271 -8.05 15.54 14.88
N ILE A 272 -8.92 15.46 15.90
CA ILE A 272 -10.11 16.32 15.99
C ILE A 272 -9.70 17.79 16.20
N SER A 273 -8.73 18.04 17.08
CA SER A 273 -8.24 19.39 17.39
C SER A 273 -7.55 20.04 16.18
N MET A 274 -6.67 19.31 15.50
CA MET A 274 -6.03 19.78 14.27
C MET A 274 -7.04 20.02 13.16
N HIS A 275 -7.97 19.12 12.97
CA HIS A 275 -9.04 19.28 11.98
C HIS A 275 -9.89 20.53 12.27
N GLN A 276 -10.25 20.78 13.53
CA GLN A 276 -10.96 21.98 13.96
C GLN A 276 -10.13 23.27 13.73
N ALA A 277 -8.81 23.19 13.88
CA ALA A 277 -7.87 24.26 13.59
C ALA A 277 -7.58 24.46 12.08
N GLY A 278 -8.34 23.77 11.20
CA GLY A 278 -8.22 23.90 9.74
C GLY A 278 -7.10 23.07 9.10
N VAL A 279 -6.44 22.19 9.87
CA VAL A 279 -5.50 21.18 9.36
C VAL A 279 -6.27 19.88 9.14
N GLU A 280 -7.02 19.83 8.03
CA GLU A 280 -7.97 18.74 7.76
C GLU A 280 -7.28 17.44 7.25
N ASN A 281 -6.05 17.52 6.73
CA ASN A 281 -5.26 16.43 6.18
C ASN A 281 -4.51 15.64 7.25
N VAL A 282 -5.13 15.36 8.39
CA VAL A 282 -4.55 14.70 9.57
C VAL A 282 -5.19 13.37 9.87
N VAL A 283 -4.36 12.37 10.23
CA VAL A 283 -4.78 11.01 10.61
C VAL A 283 -4.00 10.53 11.84
N ALA A 284 -4.53 9.51 12.54
CA ALA A 284 -3.83 8.89 13.67
C ALA A 284 -3.76 7.37 13.56
N SER A 285 -2.66 6.78 14.07
CA SER A 285 -2.49 5.34 14.23
C SER A 285 -3.28 4.76 15.41
N SER A 286 -3.81 5.65 16.30
CA SER A 286 -4.73 5.32 17.40
C SER A 286 -4.20 4.31 18.42
N GLY A 287 -3.03 4.60 18.99
CA GLY A 287 -2.46 3.83 20.11
C GLY A 287 -1.83 2.50 19.70
N THR A 288 -1.33 2.41 18.47
CA THR A 288 -0.43 1.36 17.99
C THR A 288 0.77 1.96 17.31
N SER A 289 1.89 1.21 17.29
CA SER A 289 2.97 1.52 16.37
C SER A 289 2.44 1.52 14.94
N LEU A 290 2.93 2.45 14.12
CA LEU A 290 2.59 2.55 12.70
C LEU A 290 2.91 1.21 12.00
N THR A 291 2.03 0.79 11.11
CA THR A 291 2.16 -0.48 10.37
C THR A 291 2.30 -0.24 8.87
N SER A 292 2.89 -1.19 8.13
CA SER A 292 2.98 -1.13 6.66
C SER A 292 1.61 -1.01 5.99
N GLY A 293 0.55 -1.60 6.57
CA GLY A 293 -0.82 -1.48 6.06
C GLY A 293 -1.37 -0.05 6.15
N GLN A 294 -1.11 0.63 7.26
CA GLN A 294 -1.47 2.04 7.47
C GLN A 294 -0.65 2.99 6.59
N ILE A 295 0.65 2.71 6.42
CA ILE A 295 1.53 3.48 5.54
C ILE A 295 1.04 3.40 4.09
N ARG A 296 0.74 2.21 3.59
CA ARG A 296 0.21 2.03 2.23
C ARG A 296 -1.14 2.72 2.04
N MET A 297 -1.96 2.82 3.09
CA MET A 297 -3.21 3.57 3.03
C MET A 297 -2.96 5.06 2.81
N ILE A 298 -1.98 5.68 3.49
CA ILE A 298 -1.58 7.07 3.27
C ILE A 298 -0.95 7.23 1.88
N HIS A 299 -0.06 6.31 1.49
CA HIS A 299 0.68 6.33 0.22
C HIS A 299 -0.24 6.32 -1.01
N ARG A 300 -1.48 5.80 -0.88
CA ARG A 300 -2.51 5.90 -1.94
C ARG A 300 -2.91 7.34 -2.27
N PHE A 301 -2.72 8.28 -1.37
CA PHE A 301 -3.17 9.66 -1.51
C PHE A 301 -2.04 10.66 -1.68
N THR A 302 -0.87 10.41 -1.07
CA THR A 302 0.30 11.28 -1.13
C THR A 302 1.57 10.51 -0.77
N ASN A 303 2.70 10.97 -1.31
CA ASN A 303 4.03 10.51 -0.90
C ASN A 303 4.60 11.35 0.25
N ASN A 304 3.95 12.47 0.62
CA ASN A 304 4.49 13.43 1.59
C ASN A 304 3.78 13.28 2.94
N ILE A 305 4.55 12.96 3.97
CA ILE A 305 4.03 12.80 5.33
C ILE A 305 4.82 13.67 6.32
N THR A 306 4.10 14.33 7.21
CA THR A 306 4.71 15.01 8.36
C THR A 306 4.23 14.33 9.64
N VAL A 307 5.17 13.80 10.42
CA VAL A 307 4.90 13.16 11.72
C VAL A 307 5.03 14.21 12.81
N LEU A 308 3.97 14.40 13.57
CA LEU A 308 3.96 15.28 14.74
C LEU A 308 4.21 14.44 15.99
N TYR A 309 5.20 14.83 16.74
CA TYR A 309 5.52 14.23 18.02
C TYR A 309 5.16 15.15 19.17
N ASP A 310 4.68 14.53 20.25
CA ASP A 310 4.60 15.17 21.54
C ASP A 310 6.02 15.60 21.96
N GLY A 311 6.17 16.72 22.65
CA GLY A 311 7.48 17.24 23.05
C GLY A 311 8.28 16.35 24.02
N ASP A 312 7.90 15.11 24.24
CA ASP A 312 8.57 14.13 25.09
C ASP A 312 9.71 13.41 24.33
N MET A 313 10.93 13.73 24.72
CA MET A 313 12.16 13.16 24.13
C MET A 313 12.26 11.62 24.22
N ALA A 314 11.67 11.00 25.24
CA ALA A 314 11.70 9.54 25.40
C ALA A 314 10.75 8.86 24.38
N GLY A 315 9.56 9.44 24.18
CA GLY A 315 8.61 9.04 23.16
C GLY A 315 9.17 9.17 21.74
N ILE A 316 9.86 10.27 21.45
CA ILE A 316 10.51 10.51 20.15
C ILE A 316 11.51 9.40 19.79
N LYS A 317 12.41 9.03 20.72
CA LYS A 317 13.39 7.96 20.48
C LYS A 317 12.74 6.58 20.22
N ALA A 318 11.61 6.30 20.85
CA ALA A 318 10.86 5.06 20.60
C ALA A 318 10.17 5.08 19.23
N SER A 319 9.66 6.24 18.81
CA SER A 319 8.91 6.42 17.57
C SER A 319 9.80 6.48 16.31
N ILE A 320 11.06 6.88 16.43
CA ILE A 320 12.02 6.94 15.31
C ILE A 320 12.11 5.59 14.56
N ARG A 321 12.00 4.46 15.27
CA ARG A 321 11.99 3.13 14.65
C ARG A 321 10.80 2.89 13.72
N GLY A 322 9.66 3.51 13.99
CA GLY A 322 8.48 3.42 13.13
C GLY A 322 8.60 4.22 11.83
N ILE A 323 9.47 5.22 11.81
CA ILE A 323 9.68 6.08 10.63
C ILE A 323 10.50 5.38 9.54
N ASP A 324 11.43 4.50 9.91
CA ASP A 324 12.21 3.73 8.93
C ASP A 324 11.29 2.94 7.98
N MET A 325 10.13 2.47 8.47
CA MET A 325 9.11 1.81 7.63
C MET A 325 8.48 2.75 6.58
N LEU A 326 8.34 4.04 6.89
CA LEU A 326 7.87 5.05 5.93
C LEU A 326 8.93 5.29 4.84
N LEU A 327 10.21 5.30 5.20
CA LEU A 327 11.33 5.41 4.25
C LEU A 327 11.39 4.17 3.33
N GLU A 328 11.18 2.97 3.87
CA GLU A 328 11.12 1.72 3.09
C GLU A 328 10.03 1.74 2.01
N GLU A 329 8.87 2.33 2.32
CA GLU A 329 7.75 2.48 1.38
C GLU A 329 7.94 3.70 0.43
N GLY A 330 9.11 4.37 0.46
CA GLY A 330 9.47 5.46 -0.46
C GLY A 330 8.78 6.79 -0.19
N MET A 331 8.35 7.05 1.05
CA MET A 331 7.70 8.31 1.42
C MET A 331 8.69 9.42 1.75
N ASN A 332 8.33 10.66 1.42
CA ASN A 332 9.03 11.88 1.83
C ASN A 332 8.59 12.27 3.23
N ILE A 333 9.49 12.21 4.19
CA ILE A 333 9.14 12.34 5.60
C ILE A 333 9.66 13.64 6.18
N LYS A 334 8.76 14.40 6.74
CA LYS A 334 9.10 15.51 7.64
C LYS A 334 8.67 15.18 9.06
N VAL A 335 9.32 15.80 9.99
CA VAL A 335 9.03 15.71 11.43
C VAL A 335 8.81 17.10 11.97
N MET A 336 7.91 17.23 12.90
CA MET A 336 7.68 18.45 13.63
C MET A 336 7.58 18.14 15.13
N LEU A 337 8.33 18.89 15.93
CA LEU A 337 8.18 18.89 17.38
C LEU A 337 7.33 20.07 17.82
N LEU A 338 6.42 19.82 18.72
CA LEU A 338 5.68 20.86 19.40
C LEU A 338 6.49 21.40 20.58
N PRO A 339 6.36 22.69 20.91
CA PRO A 339 7.12 23.31 21.99
C PRO A 339 6.61 22.87 23.36
N ASP A 340 7.48 22.97 24.38
CA ASP A 340 7.14 22.89 25.79
C ASP A 340 6.39 21.61 26.25
N GLY A 341 6.59 20.49 25.57
CA GLY A 341 5.90 19.24 25.87
C GLY A 341 4.42 19.23 25.52
N ASP A 342 3.99 20.14 24.66
CA ASP A 342 2.63 20.14 24.11
C ASP A 342 2.41 18.92 23.19
N ASP A 343 1.18 18.39 23.26
CA ASP A 343 0.61 17.52 22.22
C ASP A 343 -0.21 18.37 21.20
N PRO A 344 -0.56 17.82 20.04
CA PRO A 344 -1.34 18.57 19.03
C PRO A 344 -2.66 19.12 19.56
N ASP A 345 -3.33 18.43 20.49
CA ASP A 345 -4.57 18.88 21.12
C ASP A 345 -4.33 20.09 22.03
N SER A 346 -3.31 20.04 22.90
CA SER A 346 -3.00 21.15 23.80
C SER A 346 -2.50 22.39 23.05
N PHE A 347 -1.69 22.19 22.01
CA PHE A 347 -1.17 23.26 21.18
C PHE A 347 -2.30 23.96 20.38
N ALA A 348 -3.20 23.18 19.75
CA ALA A 348 -4.37 23.72 19.04
C ALA A 348 -5.34 24.50 19.93
N ARG A 349 -5.37 24.22 21.24
CA ARG A 349 -6.18 24.98 22.21
C ARG A 349 -5.54 26.30 22.65
N LYS A 350 -4.22 26.40 22.61
CA LYS A 350 -3.47 27.61 23.00
C LYS A 350 -3.37 28.63 21.86
N HIS A 351 -3.43 28.16 20.62
CA HIS A 351 -3.22 28.97 19.42
C HIS A 351 -4.45 28.99 18.51
N ASN A 352 -4.62 30.07 17.76
CA ASN A 352 -5.64 30.11 16.72
C ASN A 352 -5.21 29.31 15.47
N ALA A 353 -6.16 29.07 14.55
CA ALA A 353 -5.91 28.25 13.36
C ALA A 353 -4.77 28.78 12.47
N THR A 354 -4.65 30.10 12.35
CA THR A 354 -3.60 30.74 11.52
C THR A 354 -2.24 30.57 12.16
N GLU A 355 -2.11 30.86 13.44
CA GLU A 355 -0.87 30.68 14.21
C GLU A 355 -0.40 29.22 14.17
N PHE A 356 -1.33 28.28 14.29
CA PHE A 356 -1.00 26.85 14.20
C PHE A 356 -0.46 26.45 12.83
N GLN A 357 -1.09 26.91 11.75
CA GLN A 357 -0.64 26.63 10.39
C GLN A 357 0.71 27.31 10.09
N GLU A 358 0.92 28.53 10.55
CA GLU A 358 2.19 29.25 10.42
C GLU A 358 3.30 28.52 11.19
N TYR A 359 3.01 28.05 12.41
CA TYR A 359 3.95 27.25 13.19
C TYR A 359 4.39 25.98 12.47
N ILE A 360 3.42 25.23 11.93
CA ILE A 360 3.67 24.03 11.11
C ILE A 360 4.63 24.36 9.96
N ALA A 361 4.32 25.41 9.18
CA ALA A 361 5.10 25.78 8.01
C ALA A 361 6.56 26.19 8.36
N ALA A 362 6.76 26.78 9.53
CA ALA A 362 8.07 27.27 9.98
C ALA A 362 8.94 26.19 10.65
N HIS A 363 8.35 25.12 11.21
CA HIS A 363 9.06 24.17 12.07
C HIS A 363 9.13 22.74 11.53
N GLU A 364 8.60 22.47 10.33
CA GLU A 364 8.78 21.18 9.68
C GLU A 364 10.24 21.00 9.23
N VAL A 365 10.86 19.90 9.66
CA VAL A 365 12.23 19.54 9.36
C VAL A 365 12.25 18.15 8.68
N ASP A 366 13.11 17.98 7.68
CA ASP A 366 13.37 16.67 7.09
C ASP A 366 13.78 15.64 8.16
N PHE A 367 13.29 14.41 8.04
CA PHE A 367 13.49 13.39 9.07
C PHE A 367 14.97 13.01 9.27
N ILE A 368 15.72 12.83 8.19
CA ILE A 368 17.16 12.47 8.30
C ILE A 368 17.93 13.58 8.96
N ARG A 369 17.67 14.84 8.59
CA ARG A 369 18.25 16.02 9.22
C ARG A 369 17.85 16.12 10.70
N PHE A 370 16.58 15.91 11.01
CA PHE A 370 16.07 15.89 12.39
C PHE A 370 16.75 14.80 13.23
N LYS A 371 16.79 13.56 12.73
CA LYS A 371 17.44 12.41 13.39
C LYS A 371 18.92 12.68 13.65
N THR A 372 19.61 13.23 12.65
CA THR A 372 21.03 13.58 12.75
C THR A 372 21.27 14.61 13.84
N ASN A 373 20.52 15.71 13.85
CA ASN A 373 20.66 16.77 14.86
C ASN A 373 20.35 16.27 16.28
N LEU A 374 19.27 15.51 16.44
CA LEU A 374 18.83 14.95 17.71
C LEU A 374 19.91 14.05 18.32
N LEU A 375 20.45 13.15 17.51
CA LEU A 375 21.43 12.18 17.97
C LEU A 375 22.83 12.81 18.16
N MET A 376 23.19 13.83 17.38
CA MET A 376 24.47 14.55 17.57
C MET A 376 24.53 15.28 18.88
N SER A 377 23.43 15.81 19.39
CA SER A 377 23.39 16.47 20.70
C SER A 377 23.74 15.51 21.86
N ASP A 378 23.37 14.22 21.71
CA ASP A 378 23.64 13.19 22.74
C ASP A 378 25.07 12.60 22.67
N ALA A 379 25.77 12.76 21.53
CA ALA A 379 27.05 12.12 21.26
C ALA A 379 28.27 13.09 21.23
N ALA A 380 28.09 14.36 21.60
CA ALA A 380 29.00 15.46 21.32
C ALA A 380 30.49 15.21 21.68
N ASN A 381 30.80 14.35 22.69
CA ASN A 381 32.17 14.14 23.16
C ASN A 381 32.61 12.67 23.27
N ASP A 382 31.80 11.71 22.79
CA ASP A 382 32.09 10.27 22.89
C ASP A 382 32.23 9.65 21.49
N PRO A 383 33.47 9.26 21.07
CA PRO A 383 33.68 8.67 19.73
C PRO A 383 32.88 7.38 19.49
N TYR A 384 32.67 6.56 20.52
CA TYR A 384 31.92 5.31 20.39
C TYR A 384 30.42 5.58 20.17
N LYS A 385 29.85 6.49 20.96
CA LYS A 385 28.46 6.92 20.76
C LYS A 385 28.26 7.57 19.38
N ARG A 386 29.25 8.37 18.94
CA ARG A 386 29.21 8.98 17.60
C ARG A 386 29.25 7.94 16.50
N ALA A 387 30.06 6.88 16.61
CA ALA A 387 30.06 5.78 15.62
C ALA A 387 28.74 5.03 15.57
N THR A 388 28.13 4.73 16.72
CA THR A 388 26.82 4.09 16.81
C THR A 388 25.74 4.95 16.14
N LEU A 389 25.77 6.25 16.38
CA LEU A 389 24.86 7.23 15.79
C LEU A 389 24.97 7.26 14.25
N ILE A 390 26.20 7.30 13.72
CA ILE A 390 26.45 7.27 12.28
C ILE A 390 25.86 5.99 11.69
N THR A 391 26.04 4.85 12.34
CA THR A 391 25.46 3.56 11.94
C THR A 391 23.95 3.61 11.91
N ASP A 392 23.29 4.21 12.91
CA ASP A 392 21.83 4.34 12.96
C ASP A 392 21.27 5.25 11.86
N ILE A 393 21.97 6.33 11.50
CA ILE A 393 21.59 7.22 10.39
C ILE A 393 21.76 6.50 9.05
N VAL A 394 22.92 5.86 8.85
CA VAL A 394 23.23 5.08 7.65
C VAL A 394 22.20 3.98 7.42
N LYS A 395 21.74 3.33 8.50
CA LYS A 395 20.65 2.34 8.44
C LYS A 395 19.37 2.95 7.91
N SER A 396 18.93 4.10 8.41
CA SER A 396 17.72 4.78 7.87
C SER A 396 17.87 5.21 6.42
N ILE A 397 19.06 5.62 5.98
CA ILE A 397 19.30 5.96 4.58
C ILE A 397 19.31 4.71 3.70
N SER A 398 19.82 3.58 4.22
CA SER A 398 19.93 2.32 3.44
C SER A 398 18.60 1.76 2.99
N VAL A 399 17.51 1.99 3.75
CA VAL A 399 16.16 1.47 3.44
C VAL A 399 15.43 2.30 2.37
N ILE A 400 15.91 3.50 2.03
CA ILE A 400 15.31 4.36 0.98
C ILE A 400 15.42 3.64 -0.38
N PRO A 401 14.30 3.41 -1.12
CA PRO A 401 14.35 2.65 -2.36
C PRO A 401 15.05 3.40 -3.51
N GLU A 402 14.86 4.71 -3.65
CA GLU A 402 15.38 5.50 -4.75
C GLU A 402 16.87 5.81 -4.59
N ALA A 403 17.70 5.39 -5.56
CA ALA A 403 19.15 5.56 -5.52
C ALA A 403 19.59 7.04 -5.51
N ILE A 404 18.87 7.90 -6.24
CA ILE A 404 19.19 9.33 -6.32
C ILE A 404 18.91 10.01 -4.98
N VAL A 405 17.75 9.72 -4.39
CA VAL A 405 17.37 10.27 -3.07
C VAL A 405 18.37 9.84 -2.01
N ARG A 406 18.77 8.55 -2.00
CA ARG A 406 19.83 8.06 -1.09
C ARG A 406 21.15 8.82 -1.26
N SER A 407 21.56 9.07 -2.51
CA SER A 407 22.80 9.80 -2.81
C SER A 407 22.78 11.22 -2.24
N GLU A 408 21.66 11.92 -2.36
CA GLU A 408 21.53 13.28 -1.80
C GLU A 408 21.56 13.25 -0.27
N TYR A 409 20.89 12.30 0.39
CA TYR A 409 20.99 12.15 1.84
C TYR A 409 22.38 11.75 2.32
N ILE A 410 23.12 10.90 1.58
CA ILE A 410 24.50 10.56 1.88
C ILE A 410 25.39 11.81 1.86
N LYS A 411 25.26 12.64 0.84
CA LYS A 411 26.00 13.89 0.69
C LYS A 411 25.70 14.87 1.82
N GLU A 412 24.42 15.06 2.16
CA GLU A 412 24.00 15.91 3.27
C GLU A 412 24.55 15.40 4.61
N CYS A 413 24.41 14.10 4.89
CA CYS A 413 24.92 13.50 6.11
C CYS A 413 26.46 13.53 6.20
N SER A 414 27.17 13.36 5.08
CA SER A 414 28.62 13.53 5.01
C SER A 414 29.06 14.90 5.53
N GLN A 415 28.37 15.96 5.08
CA GLN A 415 28.64 17.33 5.52
C GLN A 415 28.30 17.56 6.99
N MET A 416 27.13 17.08 7.45
CA MET A 416 26.67 17.26 8.83
C MET A 416 27.53 16.51 9.85
N LEU A 417 27.94 15.29 9.50
CA LEU A 417 28.67 14.38 10.38
C LEU A 417 30.20 14.54 10.27
N HIS A 418 30.70 15.30 9.28
CA HIS A 418 32.11 15.40 8.93
C HIS A 418 32.75 14.02 8.68
N VAL A 419 32.08 13.18 7.90
CA VAL A 419 32.53 11.84 7.49
C VAL A 419 32.57 11.78 5.97
N GLU A 420 33.60 11.17 5.39
CA GLU A 420 33.71 11.05 3.95
C GLU A 420 32.56 10.25 3.34
N GLU A 421 31.99 10.71 2.23
CA GLU A 421 30.86 10.06 1.53
C GLU A 421 31.14 8.58 1.21
N ARG A 422 32.39 8.27 0.79
CA ARG A 422 32.80 6.90 0.45
C ARG A 422 32.64 5.91 1.62
N ILE A 423 32.82 6.37 2.86
CA ILE A 423 32.66 5.54 4.06
C ILE A 423 31.18 5.22 4.28
N LEU A 424 30.31 6.24 4.15
CA LEU A 424 28.86 6.08 4.27
C LEU A 424 28.30 5.15 3.18
N VAL A 425 28.74 5.32 1.93
CA VAL A 425 28.37 4.45 0.79
C VAL A 425 28.80 3.00 1.02
N SER A 426 30.04 2.78 1.52
CA SER A 426 30.55 1.45 1.83
C SER A 426 29.69 0.75 2.88
N GLU A 427 29.32 1.45 3.95
CA GLU A 427 28.52 0.88 5.04
C GLU A 427 27.07 0.61 4.59
N ILE A 428 26.46 1.49 3.77
CA ILE A 428 25.14 1.25 3.16
C ILE A 428 25.17 -0.01 2.29
N ASN A 429 26.19 -0.16 1.45
CA ASN A 429 26.29 -1.33 0.56
C ASN A 429 26.48 -2.64 1.36
N LYS A 430 27.22 -2.59 2.46
CA LYS A 430 27.37 -3.70 3.38
C LYS A 430 26.03 -4.08 4.02
N MET A 431 25.28 -3.10 4.57
CA MET A 431 23.97 -3.34 5.19
C MET A 431 22.96 -3.92 4.19
N LYS A 432 22.91 -3.42 2.97
CA LYS A 432 22.04 -3.95 1.91
C LYS A 432 22.37 -5.40 1.57
N ARG A 433 23.65 -5.74 1.45
CA ARG A 433 24.09 -7.11 1.20
C ARG A 433 23.71 -8.05 2.33
N GLU A 434 23.91 -7.62 3.59
CA GLU A 434 23.53 -8.42 4.76
C GLU A 434 22.01 -8.63 4.84
N GLU A 435 21.22 -7.63 4.41
CA GLU A 435 19.77 -7.73 4.37
C GLU A 435 19.28 -8.66 3.24
N GLU A 436 19.88 -8.58 2.06
CA GLU A 436 19.62 -9.50 0.95
C GLU A 436 19.96 -10.94 1.32
N GLU A 437 21.09 -11.18 1.99
CA GLU A 437 21.46 -12.51 2.51
C GLU A 437 20.48 -13.04 3.56
N LYS A 438 19.98 -12.18 4.45
CA LYS A 438 18.96 -12.56 5.44
C LYS A 438 17.64 -12.92 4.77
N ARG A 439 17.23 -12.16 3.77
CA ARG A 439 16.01 -12.44 2.98
C ARG A 439 16.14 -13.75 2.21
N ALA A 440 17.28 -14.01 1.58
CA ALA A 440 17.54 -15.27 0.89
C ALA A 440 17.52 -16.48 1.84
N LYS A 441 18.10 -16.36 3.03
CA LYS A 441 18.09 -17.43 4.05
C LYS A 441 16.70 -17.70 4.63
N SER A 442 15.85 -16.69 4.78
CA SER A 442 14.47 -16.88 5.24
C SER A 442 13.61 -17.56 4.18
N GLN A 443 13.76 -17.22 2.91
CA GLN A 443 13.07 -17.90 1.80
C GLN A 443 13.50 -19.36 1.65
N GLN A 444 14.78 -19.69 1.88
CA GLN A 444 15.26 -21.09 1.87
C GLN A 444 14.69 -21.92 3.04
N LYS A 445 14.41 -21.30 4.20
CA LYS A 445 13.78 -21.99 5.32
C LYS A 445 12.28 -22.25 5.12
N GLU A 446 11.58 -21.40 4.39
CA GLU A 446 10.17 -21.60 4.04
C GLU A 446 9.97 -22.66 2.95
N ASN A 447 10.96 -22.85 2.06
CA ASN A 447 10.91 -23.80 0.96
C ASN A 447 11.54 -25.18 1.29
N ALA A 448 11.98 -25.42 2.53
CA ALA A 448 12.51 -26.73 2.92
C ALA A 448 11.34 -27.72 3.11
N PRO A 449 11.34 -28.91 2.43
CA PRO A 449 10.29 -29.89 2.60
C PRO A 449 10.29 -30.43 4.03
N THR A 450 9.14 -30.41 4.66
CA THR A 450 8.92 -30.96 6.01
C THR A 450 9.24 -32.46 5.97
N PRO A 451 10.11 -32.99 6.83
CA PRO A 451 10.36 -34.42 6.89
C PRO A 451 9.11 -35.16 7.37
N LEU A 452 8.65 -36.13 6.59
CA LEU A 452 7.62 -37.09 6.98
C LEU A 452 8.07 -37.84 8.24
N GLN A 453 7.38 -37.64 9.35
CA GLN A 453 7.54 -38.43 10.55
C GLN A 453 6.87 -39.81 10.36
N GLY A 454 7.68 -40.82 10.32
CA GLY A 454 7.26 -42.21 10.54
C GLY A 454 8.34 -42.93 11.32
N GLY A 455 7.98 -43.50 12.49
CA GLY A 455 8.77 -44.55 13.17
C GLY A 455 9.21 -44.22 14.59
N GLU A 456 8.62 -44.96 15.52
CA GLU A 456 8.89 -45.09 16.98
C GLU A 456 10.38 -45.34 17.30
N SER A 457 10.92 -44.81 18.34
CA SER A 457 11.25 -45.46 19.64
C SER A 457 12.51 -44.90 20.31
N VAL A 458 12.38 -44.81 21.66
CA VAL A 458 13.36 -45.06 22.74
C VAL A 458 14.35 -43.98 23.17
N HIS A 459 14.15 -43.63 24.46
CA HIS A 459 15.00 -42.87 25.38
C HIS A 459 16.50 -43.04 25.30
N THR A 460 17.23 -41.96 25.44
CA THR A 460 18.27 -41.78 26.47
C THR A 460 18.65 -40.31 26.57
N GLY A 461 18.83 -39.82 27.81
CA GLY A 461 19.09 -38.43 28.16
C GLY A 461 20.53 -37.99 27.84
N ALA A 462 20.65 -36.70 27.58
CA ALA A 462 21.88 -35.94 27.83
C ALA A 462 21.50 -34.45 28.02
N THR A 463 21.83 -33.92 29.18
CA THR A 463 21.77 -32.55 29.61
C THR A 463 22.71 -31.67 28.78
N ALA A 464 22.18 -30.61 28.19
CA ALA A 464 23.00 -29.51 27.66
C ALA A 464 22.74 -28.25 28.47
N GLU A 465 23.79 -27.80 29.14
CA GLU A 465 23.88 -26.54 29.90
C GLU A 465 23.75 -25.33 28.97
N TYR A 466 22.93 -24.36 29.37
CA TYR A 466 22.89 -23.01 28.82
C TYR A 466 23.75 -22.08 29.66
N PRO A 467 24.50 -21.14 29.08
CA PRO A 467 25.27 -20.16 29.86
C PRO A 467 24.38 -19.07 30.42
N ASP A 468 24.63 -18.72 31.67
CA ASP A 468 23.97 -17.73 32.50
C ASP A 468 23.92 -16.33 31.90
N LEU A 469 22.75 -15.73 31.88
CA LEU A 469 22.53 -14.29 31.77
C LEU A 469 22.35 -13.70 33.18
N PRO A 470 22.85 -12.49 33.47
CA PRO A 470 22.75 -11.91 34.81
C PRO A 470 21.32 -11.48 35.16
N PRO A 471 20.92 -11.52 36.45
CA PRO A 471 19.56 -11.27 36.87
C PRO A 471 19.19 -9.78 36.78
N ILE A 472 18.09 -9.47 36.11
CA ILE A 472 17.40 -8.18 36.22
C ILE A 472 16.52 -8.23 37.46
N ALA A 473 16.69 -7.26 38.35
CA ALA A 473 15.94 -7.13 39.58
C ALA A 473 14.45 -6.94 39.30
N ALA A 474 13.66 -7.87 39.81
CA ALA A 474 12.21 -7.80 39.83
C ALA A 474 11.74 -6.87 40.96
N GLN A 475 11.28 -5.68 40.61
CA GLN A 475 10.37 -4.90 41.44
C GLN A 475 9.39 -4.18 40.53
N ASP A 476 8.09 -4.34 40.85
CA ASP A 476 6.92 -3.64 40.34
C ASP A 476 6.28 -4.11 39.01
N LEU A 477 5.84 -5.38 38.99
CA LEU A 477 4.71 -5.80 38.16
C LEU A 477 3.66 -6.54 39.01
N PRO A 478 2.37 -6.16 38.95
CA PRO A 478 1.33 -6.91 39.64
C PRO A 478 1.10 -8.28 38.99
N PRO A 479 0.74 -9.32 39.76
CA PRO A 479 0.57 -10.67 39.24
C PRO A 479 -0.67 -10.76 38.32
N MET A 480 -0.43 -11.09 37.06
CA MET A 480 -1.46 -11.57 36.16
C MET A 480 -1.58 -13.08 36.33
N GLY A 481 -2.78 -13.53 36.64
CA GLY A 481 -3.09 -14.95 36.78
C GLY A 481 -2.93 -15.69 35.46
N VAL A 482 -2.30 -16.86 35.52
CA VAL A 482 -1.82 -17.64 34.33
C VAL A 482 -2.91 -18.55 33.76
N ASP A 483 -4.20 -18.34 34.10
CA ASP A 483 -5.29 -19.28 33.81
C ASP A 483 -6.37 -18.80 32.81
N ASP A 484 -6.15 -17.75 32.02
CA ASP A 484 -7.18 -17.26 31.10
C ASP A 484 -6.67 -17.01 29.66
N MET A 485 -5.94 -17.96 29.08
CA MET A 485 -5.72 -17.97 27.62
C MET A 485 -6.43 -19.18 26.99
N PRO A 486 -7.49 -19.00 26.20
CA PRO A 486 -8.02 -20.08 25.40
C PRO A 486 -7.03 -20.46 24.31
N ALA A 487 -6.88 -21.77 24.07
CA ALA A 487 -6.03 -22.32 23.02
C ALA A 487 -6.41 -21.75 21.63
N PRO A 488 -5.43 -21.47 20.74
CA PRO A 488 -5.72 -20.98 19.40
C PRO A 488 -6.47 -22.05 18.59
N PRO A 489 -7.48 -21.64 17.79
CA PRO A 489 -8.20 -22.57 16.93
C PRO A 489 -7.29 -23.11 15.80
N PRO A 490 -7.58 -24.32 15.27
CA PRO A 490 -6.75 -24.95 14.25
C PRO A 490 -6.71 -24.10 12.97
N HIS A 491 -5.52 -23.99 12.39
CA HIS A 491 -5.25 -23.26 11.16
C HIS A 491 -6.10 -23.76 9.99
N ILE A 492 -7.08 -22.97 9.58
CA ILE A 492 -7.68 -23.06 8.26
C ILE A 492 -6.75 -22.28 7.33
N GLN A 493 -6.17 -22.98 6.37
CA GLN A 493 -5.37 -22.40 5.31
C GLN A 493 -6.27 -21.46 4.50
N GLN A 494 -6.10 -20.16 4.69
CA GLN A 494 -6.68 -19.15 3.80
C GLN A 494 -5.81 -19.05 2.53
N PRO A 495 -6.41 -18.92 1.36
CA PRO A 495 -5.66 -18.68 0.14
C PRO A 495 -4.92 -17.34 0.26
N LEU A 496 -3.64 -17.37 -0.04
CA LEU A 496 -2.71 -16.24 -0.05
C LEU A 496 -3.30 -15.07 -0.84
N SER A 497 -3.72 -14.02 -0.14
CA SER A 497 -3.95 -12.73 -0.76
C SER A 497 -2.58 -12.16 -1.15
N HIS A 498 -2.34 -12.08 -2.43
CA HIS A 498 -1.13 -11.51 -3.01
C HIS A 498 -0.93 -10.07 -2.53
N SER A 499 0.08 -9.88 -1.69
CA SER A 499 0.65 -8.58 -1.38
C SER A 499 1.47 -8.14 -2.59
N SER A 500 1.02 -7.06 -3.22
CA SER A 500 1.69 -6.43 -4.34
C SER A 500 3.12 -6.00 -3.98
N PHE A 501 4.05 -6.51 -4.75
CA PHE A 501 5.35 -5.99 -5.19
C PHE A 501 6.13 -5.03 -4.28
N SER A 502 7.01 -5.62 -3.48
CA SER A 502 8.36 -5.12 -3.25
C SER A 502 9.39 -6.27 -3.42
N GLN A 503 9.28 -6.99 -4.53
CA GLN A 503 10.42 -7.78 -5.02
C GLN A 503 11.32 -6.81 -5.80
N PRO A 504 12.65 -6.93 -5.70
CA PRO A 504 13.52 -6.23 -6.62
C PRO A 504 13.08 -6.62 -8.03
N LEU A 505 12.81 -5.61 -8.87
CA LEU A 505 12.42 -5.83 -10.25
C LEU A 505 13.47 -6.75 -10.88
N SER A 506 13.03 -7.85 -11.50
CA SER A 506 13.90 -8.75 -12.25
C SER A 506 14.79 -7.92 -13.19
N PRO A 507 16.05 -8.29 -13.39
CA PRO A 507 16.88 -7.66 -14.43
C PRO A 507 16.21 -7.67 -15.80
N LEU A 508 15.27 -8.60 -16.03
CA LEU A 508 14.50 -8.74 -17.27
C LEU A 508 13.24 -7.87 -17.32
N TYR A 509 12.79 -7.31 -16.21
CA TYR A 509 11.52 -6.56 -16.11
C TYR A 509 11.35 -5.49 -17.19
N ALA A 510 12.39 -4.72 -17.48
CA ALA A 510 12.32 -3.65 -18.47
C ALA A 510 12.07 -4.20 -19.89
N LYS A 511 12.64 -5.37 -20.22
CA LYS A 511 12.47 -6.04 -21.51
C LYS A 511 11.11 -6.73 -21.59
N GLU A 512 10.72 -7.44 -20.55
CA GLU A 512 9.39 -8.03 -20.42
C GLU A 512 8.30 -6.97 -20.61
N ARG A 513 8.46 -5.80 -19.96
CA ARG A 513 7.52 -4.68 -20.05
C ARG A 513 7.34 -4.17 -21.48
N LEU A 514 8.38 -4.16 -22.30
CA LEU A 514 8.29 -3.75 -23.71
C LEU A 514 7.50 -4.76 -24.54
N ILE A 515 7.68 -6.07 -24.30
CA ILE A 515 6.91 -7.13 -24.98
C ILE A 515 5.44 -7.04 -24.55
N ILE A 516 5.15 -6.89 -23.26
CA ILE A 516 3.79 -6.73 -22.74
C ILE A 516 3.13 -5.46 -23.27
N GLN A 517 3.89 -4.39 -23.50
CA GLN A 517 3.36 -3.17 -24.12
C GLN A 517 2.85 -3.46 -25.54
N GLN A 518 3.60 -4.19 -26.34
CA GLN A 518 3.16 -4.56 -27.68
C GLN A 518 1.98 -5.53 -27.65
N LEU A 519 1.98 -6.46 -26.73
CA LEU A 519 0.87 -7.39 -26.52
C LEU A 519 -0.44 -6.67 -26.17
N ILE A 520 -0.40 -5.72 -25.23
CA ILE A 520 -1.58 -4.93 -24.83
C ILE A 520 -2.07 -4.04 -25.97
N ARG A 521 -1.16 -3.40 -26.71
CA ARG A 521 -1.53 -2.47 -27.79
C ARG A 521 -1.98 -3.16 -29.07
N HIS A 522 -1.40 -4.32 -29.38
CA HIS A 522 -1.48 -4.92 -30.72
C HIS A 522 -1.60 -6.45 -30.69
N GLY A 523 -1.90 -7.09 -29.57
CA GLY A 523 -1.88 -8.56 -29.41
C GLY A 523 -2.75 -9.31 -30.40
N GLU A 524 -3.90 -8.72 -30.81
CA GLU A 524 -4.82 -9.28 -31.79
C GLU A 524 -4.46 -8.95 -33.24
N LYS A 525 -3.50 -8.03 -33.48
CA LYS A 525 -3.09 -7.63 -34.84
C LYS A 525 -2.33 -8.74 -35.53
N THR A 526 -2.60 -8.91 -36.84
CA THR A 526 -1.83 -9.80 -37.71
C THR A 526 -0.62 -9.11 -38.27
N ILE A 527 0.48 -9.82 -38.37
CA ILE A 527 1.73 -9.41 -39.03
C ILE A 527 2.16 -10.48 -40.04
N ASP A 528 2.79 -10.05 -41.13
CA ASP A 528 3.35 -10.95 -42.12
C ASP A 528 4.66 -11.54 -41.56
N ASN A 529 4.69 -12.82 -41.28
CA ASN A 529 5.89 -13.55 -40.88
C ASN A 529 6.29 -14.54 -41.99
N ALA A 530 7.13 -14.09 -42.88
CA ALA A 530 7.81 -14.82 -43.97
C ALA A 530 6.97 -15.75 -44.86
N GLU A 531 5.95 -16.45 -44.37
CA GLU A 531 5.11 -17.40 -45.13
C GLU A 531 3.62 -17.39 -44.72
N GLU A 532 3.26 -16.80 -43.55
CA GLU A 532 1.88 -16.80 -43.01
C GLU A 532 1.56 -15.52 -42.23
N GLU A 533 0.29 -15.08 -42.29
CA GLU A 533 -0.23 -14.04 -41.40
C GLU A 533 -0.44 -14.60 -40.00
N VAL A 534 0.29 -14.08 -39.01
CA VAL A 534 0.23 -14.56 -37.62
C VAL A 534 -0.11 -13.39 -36.70
N GLN A 535 -0.97 -13.63 -35.69
CA GLN A 535 -1.27 -12.62 -34.67
C GLN A 535 -0.04 -12.39 -33.76
N VAL A 536 0.17 -11.15 -33.31
CA VAL A 536 1.30 -10.77 -32.45
C VAL A 536 1.40 -11.64 -31.19
N ALA A 537 0.29 -11.88 -30.51
CA ALA A 537 0.30 -12.72 -29.31
C ALA A 537 0.61 -14.19 -29.61
N ALA A 538 0.13 -14.72 -30.75
CA ALA A 538 0.45 -16.08 -31.18
C ALA A 538 1.93 -16.23 -31.55
N LEU A 539 2.51 -15.24 -32.23
CA LEU A 539 3.94 -15.24 -32.56
C LEU A 539 4.80 -15.27 -31.29
N ILE A 540 4.47 -14.40 -30.31
CA ILE A 540 5.19 -14.38 -29.01
C ILE A 540 5.09 -15.77 -28.33
N ALA A 541 3.92 -16.40 -28.35
CA ALA A 541 3.72 -17.73 -27.77
C ALA A 541 4.56 -18.80 -28.46
N THR A 542 4.56 -18.84 -29.77
CA THR A 542 5.35 -19.81 -30.57
C THR A 542 6.83 -19.67 -30.29
N GLU A 543 7.35 -18.44 -30.23
CA GLU A 543 8.75 -18.15 -29.94
C GLU A 543 9.15 -18.51 -28.50
N PHE A 544 8.24 -18.34 -27.55
CA PHE A 544 8.47 -18.69 -26.13
C PHE A 544 8.44 -20.21 -25.94
N GLU A 545 7.49 -20.91 -26.58
CA GLU A 545 7.41 -22.37 -26.55
C GLU A 545 8.64 -23.04 -27.18
N ALA A 546 9.09 -22.51 -28.34
CA ALA A 546 10.25 -23.05 -29.05
C ALA A 546 11.53 -23.04 -28.19
N ASP A 547 11.72 -22.03 -27.37
CA ASP A 547 12.92 -21.87 -26.54
C ASP A 547 12.69 -22.24 -25.05
N GLY A 548 11.48 -22.65 -24.66
CA GLY A 548 11.12 -22.97 -23.28
C GLY A 548 11.18 -21.77 -22.33
N ILE A 549 10.89 -20.57 -22.84
CA ILE A 549 10.98 -19.30 -22.11
C ILE A 549 9.61 -18.91 -21.55
N THR A 550 9.61 -18.28 -20.39
CA THR A 550 8.41 -17.67 -19.77
C THR A 550 8.76 -16.31 -19.17
N PHE A 551 7.76 -15.45 -18.94
CA PHE A 551 7.97 -14.23 -18.18
C PHE A 551 8.30 -14.53 -16.71
N GLU A 552 9.22 -13.80 -16.11
CA GLU A 552 9.54 -13.89 -14.68
C GLU A 552 8.53 -13.11 -13.81
N THR A 553 7.95 -12.04 -14.37
CA THR A 553 7.00 -11.19 -13.65
C THR A 553 5.62 -11.83 -13.62
N PRO A 554 5.06 -12.23 -12.45
CA PRO A 554 3.78 -12.94 -12.36
C PRO A 554 2.61 -12.21 -13.02
N LEU A 555 2.57 -10.88 -12.91
CA LEU A 555 1.54 -10.05 -13.55
C LEU A 555 1.60 -10.14 -15.08
N PHE A 556 2.80 -10.22 -15.65
CA PHE A 556 3.01 -10.35 -17.10
C PHE A 556 2.64 -11.74 -17.60
N VAL A 557 2.92 -12.79 -16.79
CA VAL A 557 2.45 -14.15 -17.06
C VAL A 557 0.92 -14.17 -17.16
N GLN A 558 0.22 -13.56 -16.21
CA GLN A 558 -1.24 -13.50 -16.21
C GLN A 558 -1.77 -12.77 -17.45
N ILE A 559 -1.26 -11.57 -17.77
CA ILE A 559 -1.66 -10.81 -18.96
C ILE A 559 -1.45 -11.62 -20.24
N PHE A 560 -0.31 -12.31 -20.35
CA PHE A 560 0.00 -13.12 -21.53
C PHE A 560 -0.93 -14.31 -21.67
N GLN A 561 -1.18 -15.04 -20.59
CA GLN A 561 -2.11 -16.18 -20.61
C GLN A 561 -3.54 -15.78 -20.97
N GLU A 562 -4.04 -14.67 -20.41
CA GLU A 562 -5.35 -14.15 -20.73
C GLU A 562 -5.45 -13.66 -22.18
N ALA A 563 -4.42 -13.00 -22.71
CA ALA A 563 -4.37 -12.62 -24.12
C ALA A 563 -4.51 -13.84 -25.04
N LEU A 564 -3.80 -14.92 -24.74
CA LEU A 564 -3.87 -16.15 -25.52
C LEU A 564 -5.22 -16.86 -25.44
N GLN A 565 -5.88 -16.83 -24.28
CA GLN A 565 -7.22 -17.41 -24.12
C GLN A 565 -8.28 -16.73 -24.98
N HIS A 566 -8.15 -15.42 -25.17
CA HIS A 566 -9.13 -14.59 -25.89
C HIS A 566 -8.79 -14.34 -27.37
N LEU A 567 -7.66 -14.84 -27.88
CA LEU A 567 -7.22 -14.59 -29.27
C LEU A 567 -8.26 -15.00 -30.33
N ASN A 568 -9.01 -16.06 -30.06
CA ASN A 568 -10.03 -16.59 -30.99
C ASN A 568 -11.43 -16.00 -30.77
N ASP A 569 -11.60 -15.10 -29.81
CA ASP A 569 -12.89 -14.51 -29.50
C ASP A 569 -13.22 -13.43 -30.54
N ALA A 570 -14.40 -13.51 -31.14
CA ALA A 570 -14.84 -12.55 -32.13
C ALA A 570 -14.98 -11.14 -31.53
N GLY A 571 -14.15 -10.21 -32.04
CA GLY A 571 -14.15 -8.82 -31.58
C GLY A 571 -13.23 -8.53 -30.36
N PHE A 572 -12.35 -9.46 -29.98
CA PHE A 572 -11.34 -9.22 -28.97
C PHE A 572 -10.37 -8.11 -29.43
N ILE A 573 -10.22 -7.10 -28.60
CA ILE A 573 -9.24 -6.02 -28.74
C ILE A 573 -8.44 -5.97 -27.43
N ALA A 574 -7.20 -6.37 -27.48
CA ALA A 574 -6.35 -6.51 -26.29
C ALA A 574 -6.25 -5.21 -25.49
N GLU A 575 -6.05 -4.05 -26.14
CA GLU A 575 -5.98 -2.75 -25.47
C GLU A 575 -7.26 -2.47 -24.66
N ARG A 576 -8.44 -2.67 -25.26
CA ARG A 576 -9.72 -2.43 -24.59
C ARG A 576 -9.98 -3.42 -23.46
N TYR A 577 -9.61 -4.68 -23.64
CA TYR A 577 -9.79 -5.74 -22.66
C TYR A 577 -8.98 -5.45 -21.39
N PHE A 578 -7.67 -5.18 -21.54
CA PHE A 578 -6.79 -4.97 -20.40
C PHE A 578 -6.99 -3.61 -19.71
N ILE A 579 -7.37 -2.56 -20.43
CA ILE A 579 -7.77 -1.27 -19.82
C ILE A 579 -8.99 -1.45 -18.91
N ASN A 580 -9.95 -2.30 -19.31
CA ASN A 580 -11.19 -2.54 -18.57
C ASN A 580 -11.11 -3.73 -17.62
N HIS A 581 -9.94 -4.30 -17.42
CA HIS A 581 -9.75 -5.49 -16.62
C HIS A 581 -10.17 -5.30 -15.16
N PRO A 582 -10.90 -6.28 -14.53
CA PRO A 582 -11.39 -6.17 -13.15
C PRO A 582 -10.27 -6.12 -12.10
N ASN A 583 -9.09 -6.66 -12.40
CA ASN A 583 -7.90 -6.51 -11.56
C ASN A 583 -7.32 -5.10 -11.73
N PRO A 584 -7.31 -4.25 -10.67
CA PRO A 584 -6.83 -2.88 -10.76
C PRO A 584 -5.35 -2.76 -11.16
N GLU A 585 -4.51 -3.74 -10.82
CA GLU A 585 -3.08 -3.74 -11.17
C GLU A 585 -2.87 -3.94 -12.67
N ILE A 586 -3.62 -4.87 -13.28
CA ILE A 586 -3.59 -5.10 -14.73
C ILE A 586 -4.12 -3.89 -15.47
N SER A 587 -5.27 -3.35 -15.06
CA SER A 587 -5.85 -2.19 -15.69
C SER A 587 -4.95 -0.94 -15.58
N LYS A 588 -4.35 -0.69 -14.41
CA LYS A 588 -3.39 0.41 -14.21
C LYS A 588 -2.18 0.27 -15.13
N LEU A 589 -1.59 -0.92 -15.20
CA LEU A 589 -0.47 -1.20 -16.08
C LEU A 589 -0.86 -1.02 -17.56
N ALA A 590 -2.04 -1.51 -17.96
CA ALA A 590 -2.53 -1.37 -19.33
C ALA A 590 -2.72 0.10 -19.72
N VAL A 591 -3.27 0.93 -18.85
CA VAL A 591 -3.37 2.39 -19.05
C VAL A 591 -2.00 3.04 -19.19
N ASP A 592 -1.02 2.63 -18.37
CA ASP A 592 0.35 3.14 -18.45
C ASP A 592 1.04 2.78 -19.78
N LEU A 593 0.76 1.61 -20.32
CA LEU A 593 1.38 1.10 -21.54
C LEU A 593 0.63 1.55 -22.82
N ALA A 594 -0.68 1.79 -22.73
CA ALA A 594 -1.52 2.19 -23.86
C ALA A 594 -1.36 3.68 -24.25
N GLU A 595 -1.11 4.58 -23.28
CA GLU A 595 -1.09 6.02 -23.50
C GLU A 595 0.28 6.51 -24.01
N GLU A 596 0.26 7.32 -25.08
CA GLU A 596 1.44 7.97 -25.62
C GLU A 596 1.56 9.42 -25.13
N LYS A 597 2.68 9.75 -24.50
CA LYS A 597 2.97 11.10 -24.00
C LYS A 597 3.10 12.14 -25.13
N TYR A 598 3.55 11.72 -26.31
CA TYR A 598 3.82 12.59 -27.43
C TYR A 598 3.03 12.17 -28.68
N GLN A 599 2.25 13.08 -29.23
CA GLN A 599 1.60 12.91 -30.53
C GLN A 599 2.38 13.69 -31.58
N LEU A 600 2.54 13.10 -32.77
CA LEU A 600 3.14 13.78 -33.91
C LEU A 600 2.35 15.06 -34.24
N SER A 601 3.06 16.19 -34.38
CA SER A 601 2.41 17.44 -34.74
C SER A 601 1.80 17.33 -36.15
N LYS A 602 0.69 18.02 -36.38
CA LYS A 602 0.04 18.08 -37.72
C LYS A 602 0.97 18.58 -38.85
N TYR A 603 2.05 19.25 -38.52
CA TYR A 603 3.06 19.71 -39.45
C TYR A 603 3.95 18.55 -39.94
N HIS A 604 4.39 17.69 -39.04
CA HIS A 604 5.23 16.52 -39.39
C HIS A 604 4.42 15.45 -40.14
N SER A 605 3.14 15.24 -39.78
CA SER A 605 2.28 14.28 -40.49
C SER A 605 1.90 14.69 -41.90
N LYS A 606 2.08 16.00 -42.27
CA LYS A 606 1.84 16.50 -43.62
C LYS A 606 3.10 16.54 -44.49
N THR A 607 4.29 16.58 -43.88
CA THR A 607 5.58 16.77 -44.57
C THR A 607 6.36 15.47 -44.73
N GLN A 608 6.14 14.46 -43.92
CA GLN A 608 6.76 13.13 -44.03
C GLN A 608 5.77 12.06 -43.71
N THR A 609 5.67 11.04 -44.57
CA THR A 609 4.97 9.79 -44.26
C THR A 609 5.80 9.03 -43.24
N VAL A 610 5.47 9.19 -41.95
CA VAL A 610 6.06 8.37 -40.89
C VAL A 610 5.19 7.10 -40.77
N ALA A 611 5.81 5.94 -41.03
CA ALA A 611 5.15 4.65 -40.85
C ALA A 611 4.60 4.53 -39.41
N SER A 612 3.36 4.08 -39.27
CA SER A 612 2.75 3.90 -37.94
C SER A 612 3.43 2.74 -37.19
N GLU A 613 3.24 2.68 -35.86
CA GLU A 613 3.73 1.55 -35.06
C GLU A 613 3.17 0.22 -35.58
N VAL A 614 1.92 0.21 -36.05
CA VAL A 614 1.25 -0.96 -36.64
C VAL A 614 1.95 -1.43 -37.91
N ASP A 615 2.36 -0.51 -38.79
CA ASP A 615 3.04 -0.86 -40.06
C ASP A 615 4.43 -1.47 -39.84
N ARG A 616 4.99 -1.32 -38.63
CA ARG A 616 6.33 -1.78 -38.27
C ARG A 616 6.33 -2.96 -37.29
N LEU A 617 5.16 -3.51 -36.93
CA LEU A 617 5.07 -4.61 -35.98
C LEU A 617 5.91 -5.84 -36.40
N GLY A 618 5.96 -6.12 -37.73
CA GLY A 618 6.79 -7.19 -38.28
C GLY A 618 8.29 -7.01 -38.07
N GLU A 619 8.78 -5.78 -37.84
CA GLU A 619 10.16 -5.49 -37.45
C GLU A 619 10.33 -5.43 -35.93
N ILE A 620 9.38 -4.79 -35.24
CA ILE A 620 9.46 -4.48 -33.81
C ILE A 620 9.40 -5.76 -32.97
N ILE A 621 8.43 -6.65 -33.23
CA ILE A 621 8.20 -7.83 -32.42
C ILE A 621 9.40 -8.81 -32.45
N PRO A 622 9.93 -9.22 -33.63
CA PRO A 622 11.11 -10.09 -33.67
C PRO A 622 12.32 -9.48 -32.97
N HIS A 623 12.55 -8.17 -33.15
CA HIS A 623 13.65 -7.47 -32.48
C HIS A 623 13.53 -7.48 -30.96
N LEU A 624 12.33 -7.22 -30.41
CA LEU A 624 12.08 -7.27 -28.96
C LEU A 624 12.26 -8.67 -28.40
N LEU A 625 11.83 -9.71 -29.12
CA LEU A 625 12.00 -11.10 -28.71
C LEU A 625 13.48 -11.51 -28.68
N VAL A 626 14.24 -11.17 -29.72
CA VAL A 626 15.69 -11.44 -29.75
C VAL A 626 16.42 -10.68 -28.65
N ASP A 627 16.08 -9.43 -28.40
CA ASP A 627 16.67 -8.61 -27.34
C ASP A 627 16.34 -9.16 -25.93
N TYR A 628 15.15 -9.72 -25.73
CA TYR A 628 14.75 -10.38 -24.48
C TYR A 628 15.53 -11.70 -24.29
N LYS A 629 15.56 -12.56 -25.33
CA LYS A 629 16.33 -13.82 -25.33
C LYS A 629 17.83 -13.57 -25.08
N MET A 630 18.39 -12.50 -25.66
CA MET A 630 19.77 -12.08 -25.42
C MET A 630 19.99 -11.71 -23.94
N SER A 631 19.04 -11.01 -23.32
CA SER A 631 19.16 -10.62 -21.92
C SER A 631 19.10 -11.83 -20.97
N ILE A 632 18.28 -12.83 -21.27
CA ILE A 632 18.28 -14.13 -20.54
C ILE A 632 19.63 -14.82 -20.68
N LEU A 633 20.15 -14.89 -21.89
CA LEU A 633 21.45 -15.52 -22.18
C LEU A 633 22.60 -14.81 -21.45
N GLU A 634 22.57 -13.49 -21.34
CA GLU A 634 23.56 -12.72 -20.58
C GLU A 634 23.51 -12.99 -19.08
N LEU A 635 22.33 -13.20 -18.51
CA LEU A 635 22.18 -13.63 -17.12
C LEU A 635 22.74 -15.03 -16.90
N GLU A 636 22.44 -15.98 -17.80
CA GLU A 636 22.96 -17.35 -17.73
C GLU A 636 24.48 -17.38 -17.90
N LEU A 637 25.05 -16.59 -18.81
CA LEU A 637 26.50 -16.43 -18.95
C LEU A 637 27.14 -15.90 -17.67
N LYS A 638 26.55 -14.90 -17.04
CA LYS A 638 27.04 -14.33 -15.78
C LYS A 638 26.97 -15.35 -14.64
N GLU A 639 25.92 -16.13 -14.57
CA GLU A 639 25.76 -17.19 -13.57
C GLU A 639 26.78 -18.33 -13.78
N THR A 640 26.94 -18.77 -15.01
CA THR A 640 27.96 -19.78 -15.41
C THR A 640 29.36 -19.28 -15.07
N LEU A 641 29.67 -18.00 -15.32
CA LEU A 641 30.96 -17.41 -14.94
C LEU A 641 31.15 -17.35 -13.41
N ASN A 642 30.09 -17.11 -12.65
CA ASN A 642 30.14 -17.16 -11.20
C ASN A 642 30.34 -18.58 -10.67
N GLN A 643 29.74 -19.58 -11.30
CA GLN A 643 29.95 -20.98 -10.95
C GLN A 643 31.45 -21.40 -11.12
N LEU A 644 32.12 -20.89 -12.15
CA LEU A 644 33.56 -21.11 -12.34
C LEU A 644 34.44 -20.58 -11.19
N ARG A 645 33.94 -19.61 -10.43
CA ARG A 645 34.64 -18.99 -9.28
C ARG A 645 34.41 -19.73 -7.96
N LEU A 646 33.52 -20.72 -7.92
CA LEU A 646 33.24 -21.48 -6.71
C LEU A 646 34.41 -22.43 -6.41
N PRO A 647 34.87 -22.53 -5.14
CA PRO A 647 35.98 -23.40 -4.75
C PRO A 647 35.73 -24.85 -5.10
N GLU A 648 34.49 -25.32 -5.09
CA GLU A 648 34.09 -26.69 -5.44
C GLU A 648 34.32 -26.99 -6.92
N VAL A 649 34.07 -26.03 -7.80
CA VAL A 649 34.29 -26.15 -9.25
C VAL A 649 35.77 -25.96 -9.59
N MET A 650 36.46 -25.00 -8.96
CA MET A 650 37.90 -24.75 -9.19
C MET A 650 38.77 -25.93 -8.81
N ASN A 651 38.39 -26.69 -7.78
CA ASN A 651 39.16 -27.85 -7.29
C ASN A 651 38.77 -29.17 -7.97
N ASN A 652 37.77 -29.18 -8.85
CA ASN A 652 37.34 -30.38 -9.59
C ASN A 652 37.51 -30.18 -11.11
N PRO A 653 38.51 -30.80 -11.75
CA PRO A 653 38.78 -30.59 -13.18
C PRO A 653 37.62 -30.97 -14.10
N GLU A 654 36.84 -31.99 -13.75
CA GLU A 654 35.72 -32.46 -14.58
C GLU A 654 34.54 -31.47 -14.53
N LEU A 655 34.20 -30.99 -13.34
CA LEU A 655 33.18 -29.98 -13.18
C LEU A 655 33.60 -28.65 -13.86
N SER A 656 34.85 -28.23 -13.68
CA SER A 656 35.38 -27.04 -14.33
C SER A 656 35.29 -27.11 -15.84
N PHE A 657 35.66 -28.27 -16.44
CA PHE A 657 35.57 -28.50 -17.87
C PHE A 657 34.12 -28.43 -18.38
N ASN A 658 33.16 -29.02 -17.68
CA ASN A 658 31.74 -28.99 -18.05
C ASN A 658 31.19 -27.57 -18.04
N VAL A 659 31.50 -26.80 -16.99
CA VAL A 659 31.05 -25.40 -16.89
C VAL A 659 31.71 -24.53 -17.96
N MET A 660 33.00 -24.74 -18.27
CA MET A 660 33.66 -24.01 -19.36
C MET A 660 33.08 -24.37 -20.74
N THR A 661 32.72 -25.63 -20.97
CA THR A 661 32.06 -26.05 -22.20
C THR A 661 30.71 -25.37 -22.34
N ARG A 662 29.90 -25.34 -21.28
CA ARG A 662 28.61 -24.63 -21.26
C ARG A 662 28.80 -23.14 -21.56
N TYR A 663 29.76 -22.48 -20.91
CA TYR A 663 30.08 -21.07 -21.16
C TYR A 663 30.41 -20.82 -22.63
N LYS A 664 31.20 -21.70 -23.27
CA LYS A 664 31.56 -21.56 -24.68
C LYS A 664 30.34 -21.71 -25.60
N GLU A 665 29.46 -22.68 -25.35
CA GLU A 665 28.21 -22.87 -26.09
C GLU A 665 27.31 -21.62 -26.01
N LEU A 666 27.13 -21.10 -24.81
CA LEU A 666 26.34 -19.86 -24.60
C LEU A 666 26.95 -18.66 -25.32
N MET A 667 28.28 -18.54 -25.35
CA MET A 667 28.95 -17.46 -26.09
C MET A 667 28.80 -17.61 -27.62
N GLU A 668 28.78 -18.83 -28.17
CA GLU A 668 28.52 -19.07 -29.58
C GLU A 668 27.07 -18.65 -29.94
N VAL A 669 26.08 -19.00 -29.11
CA VAL A 669 24.69 -18.57 -29.28
C VAL A 669 24.57 -17.03 -29.20
N LYS A 670 25.27 -16.39 -28.25
CA LYS A 670 25.32 -14.91 -28.12
C LYS A 670 25.84 -14.27 -29.41
N GLN A 671 26.91 -14.81 -30.00
CA GLN A 671 27.46 -14.27 -31.25
C GLN A 671 26.49 -14.40 -32.44
N GLN A 672 25.71 -15.48 -32.49
CA GLN A 672 24.69 -15.63 -33.54
C GLN A 672 23.55 -14.66 -33.37
N MET A 673 23.02 -14.45 -32.15
CA MET A 673 21.97 -13.49 -31.87
C MET A 673 22.43 -12.04 -32.10
N ALA A 674 23.67 -11.71 -31.77
CA ALA A 674 24.23 -10.38 -31.98
C ALA A 674 24.26 -9.98 -33.48
N LYS A 675 24.45 -10.94 -34.40
CA LYS A 675 24.38 -10.70 -35.85
C LYS A 675 22.96 -10.29 -36.28
N VAL A 676 21.93 -10.78 -35.63
CA VAL A 676 20.53 -10.45 -35.93
C VAL A 676 20.18 -9.05 -35.41
N LEU A 677 20.71 -8.66 -34.25
CA LEU A 677 20.47 -7.35 -33.62
C LEU A 677 21.30 -6.20 -34.22
N GLY A 678 22.30 -6.52 -35.06
CA GLY A 678 23.23 -5.56 -35.65
C GLY A 678 24.29 -5.04 -34.66
N ASP A 679 25.24 -4.20 -35.12
CA ASP A 679 26.46 -3.78 -34.42
C ASP A 679 26.29 -3.05 -33.07
N ARG A 680 25.09 -2.99 -32.52
CA ARG A 680 24.80 -2.33 -31.22
C ARG A 680 25.24 -3.11 -29.98
N VAL A 681 25.76 -4.33 -30.14
CA VAL A 681 26.03 -5.25 -29.02
C VAL A 681 27.54 -5.49 -28.78
N ILE A 682 28.41 -4.83 -29.51
CA ILE A 682 29.88 -5.00 -29.35
C ILE A 682 30.39 -3.88 -28.44
N GLY A 683 30.39 -4.12 -27.12
CA GLY A 683 31.09 -3.23 -26.19
C GLY A 683 30.61 -3.37 -24.74
N ALA A 684 30.98 -4.45 -24.06
CA ALA A 684 31.08 -4.52 -22.61
C ALA A 684 32.18 -5.49 -22.20
#